data_df6435530b2878f33d6305abddaa90f1
#
_entry.id   df6435530b2878f33d6305abddaa90f1
#
_cell.length_a   1.000
_cell.length_b   1.000
_cell.length_c   1.000
_cell.angle_alpha   90.00
_cell.angle_beta   90.00
_cell.angle_gamma   90.00
#
_symmetry.space_group_name_H-M   'P 1'
#
loop_
_entity.id
_entity.type
_entity.pdbx_description
1 polymer ?
#
loop_
_entity_poly.entity_id
_entity_poly.type
_entity_poly.pdbx_seq_one_letter_code
_entity_poly.pdbx_strand_id
1 'polypeptide(L)'
;MYRYITRYACCLRFALLAAAFVPAAVAAQQPPPPTFTVGKLADSAASPVIDGKVNEAVWQTVQPYATFTQQDPVEGAPASEKTEVRVLMGKGTLYISVIAFDSDPSKIIVSQSRRDASLSETDSVVMAIDTFNDNQNAFVFGTNPLGIEYDGQVAREGQSSGVSVGGGGGGGTQRGGISAFNPNWDGDWTVKSQITDRGWETELAIPLKTLRYQTGTNQTWGFNMMRNIRHKNEQVYLATIPRGFDIYRVSLAAKMTGLDLPARRDIKLIPYALGSMNKDFTRTTGDKVDKKATAGLDFKWGIRPNLTLDATINTDFAQVEADEEQVNLTRFDLFFPEKRPFFLENASTFQFGNPQQIDLFFSRRIGLSATGVPIDILGGGRLSGKLGGWNVGALNIQTDEAENAAGTQVVGQANNFTTLRMQREVGRSSYGAIFVNRKGTGSVAPSDDFNRAYGVDANIQLSSSQRLSGFIARTDSGGAQKALGSDYAGRAFYNFTNNLWQISGGYSQVGTGFNPEVGFLPRRGYRRPEFRAFFQPQPKKIAWIRRFAPHLSFNSFYDFSGNLQSEAWHIHPFEIQPKQGGRFGWFADYAKDNPMAPFAVYNRDGRRVVIPAGQYAWWQNAFEYFHNPSARVTGSFRFRVGDYYDGDFTSAEFTSEYRITPKATASVGWTHQDIKLPYGNFVNNLVPIKANYSFTTLANISALMQYNSQTGQFSSNVRLAMLNRSGTGLFVVFNDRRDLLSSTVAETLGRSFVVKYTRLVDF
;
A
#
# COMPACT_ATOMS: atom_id res chain seq x y z
N MET A 1 24.54 -9.40 38.79
CA MET A 1 24.94 -9.83 37.44
C MET A 1 24.43 -11.25 37.09
N TYR A 2 24.45 -12.23 37.99
CA TYR A 2 23.98 -13.60 37.70
C TYR A 2 22.46 -13.77 37.50
N ARG A 3 21.60 -12.89 38.00
CA ARG A 3 20.14 -12.94 37.82
C ARG A 3 19.65 -12.40 36.48
N TYR A 4 20.49 -11.71 35.66
CA TYR A 4 20.12 -11.22 34.34
C TYR A 4 20.36 -12.26 33.24
N ILE A 5 21.35 -13.13 33.38
CA ILE A 5 21.73 -14.12 32.34
C ILE A 5 20.71 -15.26 32.21
N THR A 6 20.04 -15.65 33.30
CA THR A 6 19.05 -16.74 33.29
C THR A 6 17.71 -16.36 32.62
N ARG A 7 17.37 -15.07 32.52
CA ARG A 7 16.14 -14.62 31.84
C ARG A 7 16.26 -14.54 30.31
N TYR A 8 17.47 -14.37 29.78
CA TYR A 8 17.70 -14.35 28.33
C TYR A 8 17.82 -15.76 27.71
N ALA A 9 18.19 -16.76 28.51
CA ALA A 9 18.29 -18.15 28.04
C ALA A 9 16.94 -18.77 27.66
N CYS A 10 15.83 -18.27 28.21
CA CYS A 10 14.47 -18.77 27.88
C CYS A 10 14.01 -18.27 26.49
N CYS A 11 14.34 -17.03 26.11
CA CYS A 11 13.98 -16.46 24.80
C CYS A 11 14.82 -17.08 23.67
N LEU A 12 16.09 -17.40 23.93
CA LEU A 12 16.94 -18.10 22.95
C LEU A 12 16.49 -19.56 22.72
N ARG A 13 15.95 -20.22 23.75
CA ARG A 13 15.43 -21.60 23.63
C ARG A 13 14.15 -21.68 22.81
N PHE A 14 13.27 -20.66 22.83
CA PHE A 14 12.08 -20.61 21.98
C PHE A 14 12.42 -20.33 20.52
N ALA A 15 13.40 -19.49 20.24
CA ALA A 15 13.89 -19.23 18.87
C ALA A 15 14.59 -20.46 18.26
N LEU A 16 15.31 -21.24 19.08
CA LEU A 16 15.96 -22.49 18.66
C LEU A 16 14.98 -23.66 18.47
N LEU A 17 13.90 -23.73 19.24
CA LEU A 17 12.85 -24.75 19.09
C LEU A 17 11.98 -24.51 17.84
N ALA A 18 11.74 -23.26 17.46
CA ALA A 18 11.06 -22.94 16.19
C ALA A 18 11.89 -23.30 14.95
N ALA A 19 13.22 -23.27 15.04
CA ALA A 19 14.12 -23.67 13.97
C ALA A 19 14.21 -25.21 13.78
N ALA A 20 13.86 -26.00 14.79
CA ALA A 20 13.95 -27.46 14.74
C ALA A 20 12.78 -28.17 14.02
N PHE A 21 11.70 -27.45 13.71
CA PHE A 21 10.53 -27.96 12.99
C PHE A 21 10.46 -27.56 11.52
N VAL A 22 11.57 -27.18 10.89
CA VAL A 22 11.59 -26.96 9.45
C VAL A 22 11.78 -28.31 8.76
N PRO A 23 10.76 -28.86 8.07
CA PRO A 23 10.99 -30.03 7.25
C PRO A 23 12.07 -29.67 6.24
N ALA A 24 13.11 -30.51 6.11
CA ALA A 24 14.09 -30.45 5.05
C ALA A 24 13.38 -30.74 3.71
N ALA A 25 12.66 -29.76 3.20
CA ALA A 25 12.16 -29.80 1.83
C ALA A 25 13.39 -29.70 0.93
N VAL A 26 13.72 -30.79 0.25
CA VAL A 26 14.64 -30.79 -0.85
C VAL A 26 14.13 -29.73 -1.82
N ALA A 27 14.77 -28.58 -1.84
CA ALA A 27 14.49 -27.54 -2.82
C ALA A 27 14.87 -28.11 -4.19
N ALA A 28 13.87 -28.49 -4.97
CA ALA A 28 14.09 -28.76 -6.39
C ALA A 28 14.80 -27.53 -6.96
N GLN A 29 15.98 -27.71 -7.50
CA GLN A 29 16.76 -26.65 -8.13
C GLN A 29 15.92 -26.09 -9.28
N GLN A 30 15.44 -24.86 -9.14
CA GLN A 30 14.74 -24.20 -10.23
C GLN A 30 15.71 -24.01 -11.40
N PRO A 31 15.27 -24.22 -12.65
CA PRO A 31 16.09 -23.91 -13.79
C PRO A 31 16.56 -22.45 -13.76
N PRO A 32 17.74 -22.13 -14.26
CA PRO A 32 18.22 -20.76 -14.30
C PRO A 32 17.21 -19.87 -15.06
N PRO A 33 17.01 -18.61 -14.64
CA PRO A 33 16.12 -17.72 -15.33
C PRO A 33 16.52 -17.56 -16.80
N PRO A 34 15.54 -17.43 -17.72
CA PRO A 34 15.84 -17.25 -19.13
C PRO A 34 16.60 -15.94 -19.37
N THR A 35 17.37 -15.90 -20.45
CA THR A 35 18.12 -14.71 -20.88
C THR A 35 17.73 -14.36 -22.30
N PHE A 36 17.51 -13.06 -22.58
CA PHE A 36 17.27 -12.56 -23.93
C PHE A 36 17.97 -11.22 -24.15
N THR A 37 18.28 -10.92 -25.40
CA THR A 37 18.99 -9.70 -25.79
C THR A 37 18.00 -8.67 -26.32
N VAL A 38 18.13 -7.43 -25.89
CA VAL A 38 17.35 -6.31 -26.37
C VAL A 38 17.75 -5.95 -27.80
N GLY A 39 16.75 -5.75 -28.67
CA GLY A 39 16.98 -5.21 -30.01
C GLY A 39 17.50 -3.78 -29.93
N LYS A 40 18.32 -3.37 -30.89
CA LYS A 40 18.82 -1.99 -30.98
C LYS A 40 18.17 -1.27 -32.15
N LEU A 41 17.56 -0.13 -31.87
CA LEU A 41 17.05 0.78 -32.90
C LEU A 41 18.24 1.55 -33.51
N ALA A 42 18.45 1.43 -34.80
CA ALA A 42 19.48 2.21 -35.49
C ALA A 42 19.16 3.72 -35.39
N ASP A 43 20.17 4.55 -35.29
CA ASP A 43 19.98 6.02 -35.14
C ASP A 43 19.22 6.64 -36.34
N SER A 44 19.42 6.05 -37.54
CA SER A 44 18.71 6.44 -38.76
C SER A 44 17.29 5.90 -38.87
N ALA A 45 16.91 4.91 -38.09
CA ALA A 45 15.58 4.31 -38.14
C ALA A 45 14.54 5.19 -37.45
N ALA A 46 13.30 5.16 -37.94
CA ALA A 46 12.17 5.80 -37.25
C ALA A 46 11.88 5.05 -35.94
N SER A 47 11.49 5.81 -34.90
CA SER A 47 10.99 5.22 -33.66
C SER A 47 9.64 4.55 -33.92
N PRO A 48 9.28 3.47 -33.18
CA PRO A 48 7.93 2.91 -33.23
C PRO A 48 6.88 3.99 -32.93
N VAL A 49 5.77 3.94 -33.64
CA VAL A 49 4.61 4.77 -33.37
C VAL A 49 3.75 4.04 -32.35
N ILE A 50 3.55 4.60 -31.18
CA ILE A 50 2.78 3.97 -30.11
C ILE A 50 1.29 4.17 -30.40
N ASP A 51 0.71 3.32 -31.25
CA ASP A 51 -0.71 3.35 -31.64
C ASP A 51 -1.49 2.09 -31.21
N GLY A 52 -0.78 1.09 -30.66
CA GLY A 52 -1.34 -0.17 -30.18
C GLY A 52 -1.38 -1.27 -31.25
N LYS A 53 -0.72 -1.07 -32.39
CA LYS A 53 -0.61 -2.07 -33.46
C LYS A 53 0.84 -2.50 -33.65
N VAL A 54 1.11 -3.77 -33.45
CA VAL A 54 2.46 -4.30 -33.59
C VAL A 54 2.67 -4.73 -35.08
N ASN A 55 2.67 -3.75 -35.98
CA ASN A 55 2.75 -3.97 -37.42
C ASN A 55 3.93 -3.27 -38.11
N GLU A 56 4.65 -2.38 -37.45
CA GLU A 56 5.79 -1.67 -38.04
C GLU A 56 6.97 -2.62 -38.31
N ALA A 57 7.68 -2.33 -39.40
CA ALA A 57 8.82 -3.10 -39.84
C ALA A 57 9.93 -3.23 -38.78
N VAL A 58 10.06 -2.24 -37.91
CA VAL A 58 11.05 -2.24 -36.85
C VAL A 58 10.84 -3.38 -35.84
N TRP A 59 9.59 -3.76 -35.57
CA TRP A 59 9.28 -4.90 -34.67
C TRP A 59 9.69 -6.25 -35.28
N GLN A 60 9.74 -6.35 -36.61
CA GLN A 60 10.19 -7.57 -37.29
C GLN A 60 11.70 -7.79 -37.19
N THR A 61 12.48 -6.76 -36.83
CA THR A 61 13.93 -6.88 -36.63
C THR A 61 14.29 -7.51 -35.29
N VAL A 62 13.33 -7.65 -34.37
CA VAL A 62 13.52 -8.18 -33.03
C VAL A 62 12.85 -9.54 -32.88
N GLN A 63 13.62 -10.54 -32.49
CA GLN A 63 13.04 -11.86 -32.21
C GLN A 63 12.10 -11.79 -31.00
N PRO A 64 10.87 -12.32 -31.10
CA PRO A 64 9.95 -12.35 -29.99
C PRO A 64 10.38 -13.39 -28.95
N TYR A 65 10.21 -13.04 -27.68
CA TYR A 65 10.18 -14.05 -26.62
C TYR A 65 8.74 -14.53 -26.46
N ALA A 66 8.53 -15.87 -26.51
CA ALA A 66 7.18 -16.44 -26.55
C ALA A 66 7.00 -17.64 -25.59
N THR A 67 8.00 -17.96 -24.77
CA THR A 67 7.89 -19.07 -23.82
C THR A 67 7.34 -18.58 -22.50
N PHE A 68 6.06 -18.85 -22.26
CA PHE A 68 5.38 -18.50 -21.02
C PHE A 68 4.89 -19.75 -20.30
N THR A 69 4.98 -19.75 -18.97
CA THR A 69 4.52 -20.84 -18.12
C THR A 69 3.43 -20.40 -17.17
N GLN A 70 2.47 -21.28 -16.93
CA GLN A 70 1.39 -21.04 -15.97
C GLN A 70 1.92 -21.05 -14.54
N GLN A 71 1.42 -20.12 -13.75
CA GLN A 71 1.41 -20.22 -12.29
C GLN A 71 0.05 -20.78 -11.83
N ASP A 72 -1.04 -20.27 -12.38
CA ASP A 72 -2.42 -20.72 -12.19
C ASP A 72 -3.08 -21.00 -13.57
N PRO A 73 -3.96 -22.00 -13.70
CA PRO A 73 -4.41 -22.98 -12.69
C PRO A 73 -3.43 -24.15 -12.51
N VAL A 74 -2.50 -24.40 -13.42
CA VAL A 74 -1.59 -25.56 -13.37
C VAL A 74 -0.13 -25.08 -13.40
N GLU A 75 0.49 -25.01 -12.21
CA GLU A 75 1.87 -24.52 -12.08
C GLU A 75 2.84 -25.30 -12.96
N GLY A 76 3.65 -24.55 -13.72
CA GLY A 76 4.69 -25.08 -14.61
C GLY A 76 4.18 -25.62 -15.95
N ALA A 77 2.84 -25.63 -16.17
CA ALA A 77 2.30 -25.98 -17.49
C ALA A 77 2.59 -24.87 -18.53
N PRO A 78 2.66 -25.19 -19.83
CA PRO A 78 2.70 -24.16 -20.86
C PRO A 78 1.47 -23.25 -20.82
N ALA A 79 1.61 -22.00 -21.23
CA ALA A 79 0.49 -21.08 -21.40
C ALA A 79 -0.55 -21.65 -22.39
N SER A 80 -1.85 -21.52 -22.08
CA SER A 80 -2.92 -21.99 -22.95
C SER A 80 -3.13 -21.09 -24.19
N GLU A 81 -2.68 -19.84 -24.10
CA GLU A 81 -2.69 -18.86 -25.17
C GLU A 81 -1.30 -18.29 -25.40
N LYS A 82 -0.89 -18.20 -26.65
CA LYS A 82 0.42 -17.66 -27.02
C LYS A 82 0.56 -16.20 -26.64
N THR A 83 1.75 -15.82 -26.20
CA THR A 83 2.12 -14.42 -25.95
C THR A 83 3.47 -14.15 -26.60
N GLU A 84 3.60 -13.10 -27.37
CA GLU A 84 4.87 -12.65 -27.93
C GLU A 84 5.22 -11.30 -27.34
N VAL A 85 6.44 -11.18 -26.80
CA VAL A 85 6.97 -9.90 -26.33
C VAL A 85 8.27 -9.59 -27.08
N ARG A 86 8.41 -8.34 -27.51
CA ARG A 86 9.63 -7.80 -28.11
C ARG A 86 10.09 -6.58 -27.35
N VAL A 87 11.38 -6.46 -27.15
CA VAL A 87 11.99 -5.32 -26.47
C VAL A 87 13.03 -4.69 -27.35
N LEU A 88 12.93 -3.37 -27.54
CA LEU A 88 13.78 -2.57 -28.41
C LEU A 88 14.28 -1.35 -27.64
N MET A 89 15.57 -1.04 -27.77
CA MET A 89 16.17 0.15 -27.15
C MET A 89 16.69 1.10 -28.23
N GLY A 90 16.36 2.36 -28.12
CA GLY A 90 16.92 3.38 -28.99
C GLY A 90 16.46 4.80 -28.66
N LYS A 91 17.23 5.80 -29.08
CA LYS A 91 16.93 7.22 -28.86
C LYS A 91 16.57 7.57 -27.41
N GLY A 92 17.17 6.83 -26.46
CA GLY A 92 16.94 6.99 -25.02
C GLY A 92 15.58 6.56 -24.51
N THR A 93 14.96 5.63 -25.21
CA THR A 93 13.66 5.05 -24.83
C THR A 93 13.71 3.53 -24.94
N LEU A 94 13.14 2.86 -23.97
CA LEU A 94 12.85 1.41 -24.00
C LEU A 94 11.45 1.25 -24.60
N TYR A 95 11.38 0.57 -25.73
CA TYR A 95 10.13 0.21 -26.40
C TYR A 95 9.81 -1.25 -26.13
N ILE A 96 8.56 -1.54 -25.83
CA ILE A 96 8.09 -2.92 -25.60
C ILE A 96 6.82 -3.12 -26.41
N SER A 97 6.76 -4.19 -27.22
CA SER A 97 5.52 -4.59 -27.87
C SER A 97 5.10 -5.96 -27.38
N VAL A 98 3.78 -6.16 -27.23
CA VAL A 98 3.19 -7.41 -26.81
C VAL A 98 2.04 -7.76 -27.74
N ILE A 99 2.06 -9.01 -28.26
CA ILE A 99 0.92 -9.62 -28.92
C ILE A 99 0.41 -10.72 -28.00
N ALA A 100 -0.76 -10.50 -27.43
CA ALA A 100 -1.43 -11.42 -26.53
C ALA A 100 -2.51 -12.18 -27.30
N PHE A 101 -2.12 -13.27 -27.98
CA PHE A 101 -3.06 -14.10 -28.74
C PHE A 101 -4.16 -14.64 -27.84
N ASP A 102 -5.35 -14.80 -28.40
CA ASP A 102 -6.48 -15.41 -27.75
C ASP A 102 -7.31 -16.18 -28.77
N SER A 103 -7.61 -17.43 -28.47
CA SER A 103 -8.40 -18.29 -29.35
C SER A 103 -9.86 -17.83 -29.50
N ASP A 104 -10.35 -16.99 -28.59
CA ASP A 104 -11.68 -16.39 -28.63
C ASP A 104 -11.62 -14.94 -28.12
N PRO A 105 -11.22 -13.98 -28.98
CA PRO A 105 -11.10 -12.56 -28.60
C PRO A 105 -12.39 -11.94 -28.07
N SER A 106 -13.55 -12.52 -28.36
CA SER A 106 -14.83 -12.03 -27.84
C SER A 106 -15.00 -12.22 -26.34
N LYS A 107 -14.19 -13.10 -25.74
CA LYS A 107 -14.18 -13.38 -24.30
C LYS A 107 -13.16 -12.56 -23.51
N ILE A 108 -12.39 -11.70 -24.16
CA ILE A 108 -11.45 -10.80 -23.48
C ILE A 108 -12.22 -9.94 -22.48
N ILE A 109 -11.80 -10.01 -21.21
CA ILE A 109 -12.46 -9.28 -20.12
C ILE A 109 -11.74 -7.96 -19.88
N VAL A 110 -12.46 -6.85 -20.05
CA VAL A 110 -11.97 -5.51 -19.73
C VAL A 110 -12.87 -4.92 -18.65
N SER A 111 -12.34 -4.82 -17.43
CA SER A 111 -13.11 -4.40 -16.26
C SER A 111 -12.98 -2.92 -15.92
N GLN A 112 -11.87 -2.28 -16.32
CA GLN A 112 -11.52 -0.92 -15.94
C GLN A 112 -10.85 -0.17 -17.09
N SER A 113 -11.11 1.16 -17.16
CA SER A 113 -10.50 2.05 -18.15
C SER A 113 -9.79 3.26 -17.52
N ARG A 114 -9.75 3.34 -16.20
CA ARG A 114 -9.09 4.41 -15.46
C ARG A 114 -7.61 4.09 -15.26
N ARG A 115 -6.73 5.11 -15.38
CA ARG A 115 -5.32 5.03 -14.96
C ARG A 115 -5.21 4.48 -13.54
N ASP A 116 -4.20 3.66 -13.27
CA ASP A 116 -3.89 3.02 -11.98
C ASP A 116 -5.00 2.13 -11.42
N ALA A 117 -5.97 1.74 -12.24
CA ALA A 117 -6.95 0.74 -11.84
C ALA A 117 -6.30 -0.64 -11.72
N SER A 118 -6.80 -1.45 -10.79
CA SER A 118 -6.28 -2.81 -10.57
C SER A 118 -6.34 -3.64 -11.85
N LEU A 119 -5.22 -4.27 -12.18
CA LEU A 119 -5.07 -5.18 -13.32
C LEU A 119 -5.41 -6.63 -12.99
N SER A 120 -5.72 -6.96 -11.73
CA SER A 120 -6.00 -8.34 -11.31
C SER A 120 -7.34 -8.89 -11.81
N GLU A 121 -8.25 -8.02 -12.24
CA GLU A 121 -9.64 -8.36 -12.58
C GLU A 121 -9.95 -8.24 -14.08
N THR A 122 -8.94 -7.95 -14.87
CA THR A 122 -9.03 -7.71 -16.33
C THR A 122 -7.97 -8.53 -17.05
N ASP A 123 -8.18 -8.84 -18.32
CA ASP A 123 -7.08 -9.25 -19.18
C ASP A 123 -6.01 -8.16 -19.13
N SER A 124 -4.75 -8.55 -18.93
CA SER A 124 -3.70 -7.57 -18.69
C SER A 124 -2.32 -8.18 -18.85
N VAL A 125 -1.34 -7.31 -19.04
CA VAL A 125 0.07 -7.60 -18.89
C VAL A 125 0.67 -6.68 -17.83
N VAL A 126 1.56 -7.24 -17.00
CA VAL A 126 2.31 -6.50 -15.97
C VAL A 126 3.77 -6.89 -16.11
N MET A 127 4.64 -5.91 -16.14
CA MET A 127 6.08 -6.08 -16.26
C MET A 127 6.79 -5.54 -15.03
N ALA A 128 7.79 -6.28 -14.53
CA ALA A 128 8.72 -5.81 -13.50
C ALA A 128 10.11 -5.70 -14.09
N ILE A 129 10.75 -4.53 -13.95
CA ILE A 129 12.05 -4.19 -14.52
C ILE A 129 13.01 -3.82 -13.39
N ASP A 130 13.94 -4.71 -13.05
CA ASP A 130 15.04 -4.47 -12.11
C ASP A 130 16.20 -3.79 -12.85
N THR A 131 16.22 -2.49 -12.85
CA THR A 131 17.17 -1.63 -13.56
C THR A 131 18.56 -1.57 -12.95
N PHE A 132 18.70 -2.04 -11.71
CA PHE A 132 19.98 -2.15 -11.00
C PHE A 132 20.53 -3.57 -11.02
N ASN A 133 19.74 -4.56 -11.44
CA ASN A 133 20.04 -5.98 -11.36
C ASN A 133 20.43 -6.40 -9.93
N ASP A 134 19.77 -5.78 -8.94
CA ASP A 134 20.04 -5.99 -7.52
C ASP A 134 19.19 -7.12 -6.91
N ASN A 135 18.22 -7.63 -7.68
CA ASN A 135 17.29 -8.68 -7.29
C ASN A 135 16.39 -8.30 -6.09
N GLN A 136 16.21 -7.01 -5.82
CA GLN A 136 15.42 -6.51 -4.69
C GLN A 136 14.42 -5.42 -5.10
N ASN A 137 14.79 -4.55 -6.04
CA ASN A 137 14.01 -3.38 -6.41
C ASN A 137 13.67 -3.43 -7.89
N ALA A 138 12.47 -2.95 -8.25
CA ALA A 138 12.04 -2.86 -9.64
C ALA A 138 11.06 -1.72 -9.87
N PHE A 139 10.99 -1.28 -11.12
CA PHE A 139 9.87 -0.52 -11.65
C PHE A 139 8.85 -1.49 -12.23
N VAL A 140 7.56 -1.21 -12.03
CA VAL A 140 6.46 -1.99 -12.56
C VAL A 140 5.70 -1.15 -13.57
N PHE A 141 5.39 -1.74 -14.72
CA PHE A 141 4.55 -1.16 -15.74
C PHE A 141 3.49 -2.18 -16.14
N GLY A 142 2.27 -1.77 -16.33
CA GLY A 142 1.21 -2.68 -16.72
C GLY A 142 0.13 -1.98 -17.54
N THR A 143 -0.61 -2.78 -18.29
CA THR A 143 -1.72 -2.29 -19.10
C THR A 143 -2.75 -3.38 -19.34
N ASN A 144 -3.90 -2.96 -19.86
CA ASN A 144 -4.99 -3.83 -20.30
C ASN A 144 -5.36 -3.55 -21.78
N PRO A 145 -6.33 -4.26 -22.36
CA PRO A 145 -6.72 -4.05 -23.76
C PRO A 145 -7.24 -2.64 -24.11
N LEU A 146 -7.51 -1.77 -23.13
CA LEU A 146 -7.85 -0.36 -23.36
C LEU A 146 -6.65 0.59 -23.26
N GLY A 147 -5.45 0.10 -22.97
CA GLY A 147 -4.24 0.91 -22.90
C GLY A 147 -4.22 1.83 -21.67
N ILE A 148 -4.69 1.36 -20.51
CA ILE A 148 -4.51 2.13 -19.27
C ILE A 148 -3.04 2.11 -18.85
N GLU A 149 -2.58 3.20 -18.29
CA GLU A 149 -1.30 3.27 -17.60
C GLU A 149 -1.48 2.73 -16.17
N TYR A 150 -0.65 1.76 -15.80
CA TYR A 150 -0.53 1.23 -14.44
C TYR A 150 0.93 1.13 -14.12
N ASP A 151 1.39 1.83 -13.11
CA ASP A 151 2.79 1.81 -12.75
C ASP A 151 3.02 1.77 -11.23
N GLY A 152 4.28 1.59 -10.83
CA GLY A 152 4.66 1.54 -9.44
C GLY A 152 6.11 1.11 -9.23
N GLN A 153 6.51 1.06 -7.97
CA GLN A 153 7.84 0.63 -7.55
C GLN A 153 7.76 -0.55 -6.60
N VAL A 154 8.65 -1.51 -6.79
CA VAL A 154 8.87 -2.64 -5.89
C VAL A 154 10.13 -2.40 -5.09
N ALA A 155 10.07 -2.71 -3.80
CA ALA A 155 11.22 -2.79 -2.92
C ALA A 155 11.24 -4.16 -2.22
N ARG A 156 12.44 -4.67 -1.90
CA ARG A 156 12.60 -5.93 -1.15
C ARG A 156 11.84 -7.12 -1.75
N GLU A 157 11.83 -7.24 -3.06
CA GLU A 157 11.14 -8.32 -3.78
C GLU A 157 9.63 -8.40 -3.47
N GLY A 158 8.95 -7.28 -3.26
CA GLY A 158 7.52 -7.26 -2.92
C GLY A 158 7.18 -7.73 -1.49
N GLN A 159 8.17 -8.07 -0.68
CA GLN A 159 7.93 -8.64 0.64
C GLN A 159 7.74 -7.56 1.70
N SER A 160 6.57 -7.54 2.33
CA SER A 160 6.32 -6.70 3.49
C SER A 160 6.98 -7.28 4.74
N SER A 161 7.39 -6.42 5.67
CA SER A 161 7.99 -6.79 6.96
C SER A 161 6.96 -7.12 8.04
N GLY A 162 5.66 -7.09 7.74
CA GLY A 162 4.59 -7.31 8.71
C GLY A 162 3.51 -8.28 8.23
N VAL A 163 2.95 -9.03 9.17
CA VAL A 163 1.71 -9.80 8.98
C VAL A 163 0.59 -8.93 9.53
N SER A 164 -0.38 -8.56 8.69
CA SER A 164 -1.64 -8.05 9.18
C SER A 164 -2.43 -9.23 9.76
N VAL A 165 -2.45 -9.36 11.07
CA VAL A 165 -3.35 -10.29 11.74
C VAL A 165 -4.69 -9.58 11.85
N GLY A 166 -5.72 -10.12 11.23
CA GLY A 166 -7.08 -9.71 11.48
C GLY A 166 -7.36 -9.92 12.96
N GLY A 167 -7.26 -8.86 13.76
CA GLY A 167 -7.62 -8.91 15.18
C GLY A 167 -9.14 -8.99 15.32
N GLY A 168 -9.63 -9.92 16.10
CA GLY A 168 -11.04 -9.97 16.52
C GLY A 168 -11.40 -8.65 17.20
N GLY A 169 -12.31 -7.94 16.62
CA GLY A 169 -12.82 -6.66 17.11
C GLY A 169 -13.12 -5.74 15.94
N GLY A 170 -14.30 -5.84 15.34
CA GLY A 170 -15.07 -4.86 14.59
C GLY A 170 -14.40 -3.84 13.67
N GLY A 171 -13.19 -4.04 13.25
CA GLY A 171 -12.50 -3.14 12.33
C GLY A 171 -12.20 -3.86 11.02
N GLY A 172 -12.67 -3.32 9.91
CA GLY A 172 -12.38 -3.80 8.57
C GLY A 172 -10.88 -4.02 8.38
N THR A 173 -10.52 -5.05 7.64
CA THR A 173 -9.13 -5.33 7.27
C THR A 173 -8.57 -4.11 6.54
N GLN A 174 -7.79 -3.30 7.25
CA GLN A 174 -7.10 -2.16 6.65
C GLN A 174 -6.10 -2.69 5.63
N ARG A 175 -6.49 -2.69 4.35
CA ARG A 175 -5.60 -2.93 3.21
C ARG A 175 -4.77 -1.67 2.92
N GLY A 176 -4.04 -1.17 3.88
CA GLY A 176 -3.30 0.10 3.75
C GLY A 176 -1.89 0.05 4.31
N GLY A 177 -1.34 -1.16 4.56
CA GLY A 177 0.09 -1.27 4.85
C GLY A 177 0.89 -0.78 3.65
N ILE A 178 1.99 -0.06 3.88
CA ILE A 178 2.96 0.20 2.83
C ILE A 178 3.44 -1.18 2.38
N SER A 179 2.83 -1.68 1.32
CA SER A 179 3.28 -2.85 0.60
C SER A 179 4.70 -2.57 0.14
N ALA A 180 5.53 -3.59 0.03
CA ALA A 180 6.79 -3.42 -0.65
C ALA A 180 6.62 -3.09 -2.14
N PHE A 181 5.38 -3.06 -2.64
CA PHE A 181 4.95 -2.44 -3.88
C PHE A 181 4.26 -1.10 -3.57
N ASN A 182 4.78 -0.02 -4.16
CA ASN A 182 4.23 1.33 -4.08
C ASN A 182 3.51 1.69 -5.38
N PRO A 183 2.17 1.58 -5.45
CA PRO A 183 1.38 1.93 -6.64
C PRO A 183 1.19 3.43 -6.84
N ASN A 184 1.71 4.26 -5.93
CA ASN A 184 1.57 5.72 -6.02
C ASN A 184 2.80 6.39 -6.66
N TRP A 185 3.79 5.59 -7.10
CA TRP A 185 4.83 6.11 -7.96
C TRP A 185 4.27 6.30 -9.36
N ASP A 186 4.49 7.47 -9.94
CA ASP A 186 3.90 7.90 -11.19
C ASP A 186 5.00 8.25 -12.19
N GLY A 187 5.21 7.38 -13.18
CA GLY A 187 6.21 7.52 -14.23
C GLY A 187 5.67 8.29 -15.45
N ASP A 188 6.56 8.94 -16.19
CA ASP A 188 6.25 9.54 -17.49
C ASP A 188 6.56 8.53 -18.60
N TRP A 189 5.55 7.85 -19.11
CA TRP A 189 5.63 6.85 -20.16
C TRP A 189 4.34 6.80 -20.97
N THR A 190 4.33 6.05 -22.05
CA THR A 190 3.16 6.01 -22.95
C THR A 190 2.82 4.57 -23.28
N VAL A 191 1.54 4.25 -23.34
CA VAL A 191 1.01 2.97 -23.78
C VAL A 191 -0.22 3.16 -24.66
N LYS A 192 -0.36 2.30 -25.65
CA LYS A 192 -1.59 2.11 -26.42
C LYS A 192 -1.85 0.64 -26.61
N SER A 193 -3.11 0.27 -26.59
CA SER A 193 -3.57 -1.10 -26.77
C SER A 193 -4.78 -1.16 -27.67
N GLN A 194 -4.96 -2.29 -28.32
CA GLN A 194 -6.09 -2.53 -29.22
C GLN A 194 -6.47 -4.02 -29.19
N ILE A 195 -7.76 -4.30 -29.18
CA ILE A 195 -8.30 -5.66 -29.42
C ILE A 195 -8.32 -5.89 -30.92
N THR A 196 -7.84 -7.06 -31.34
CA THR A 196 -7.75 -7.48 -32.73
C THR A 196 -8.47 -8.82 -32.92
N ASP A 197 -8.57 -9.31 -34.12
CA ASP A 197 -9.14 -10.62 -34.48
C ASP A 197 -8.31 -11.81 -33.96
N ARG A 198 -7.03 -11.57 -33.62
CA ARG A 198 -6.12 -12.60 -33.07
C ARG A 198 -5.91 -12.53 -31.56
N GLY A 199 -6.57 -11.58 -30.86
CA GLY A 199 -6.38 -11.33 -29.43
C GLY A 199 -6.33 -9.85 -29.11
N TRP A 200 -5.29 -9.37 -28.45
CA TRP A 200 -5.04 -7.96 -28.26
C TRP A 200 -3.54 -7.64 -28.34
N GLU A 201 -3.24 -6.41 -28.69
CA GLU A 201 -1.89 -5.93 -28.89
C GLU A 201 -1.67 -4.68 -28.07
N THR A 202 -0.42 -4.47 -27.67
CA THR A 202 -0.02 -3.26 -26.94
C THR A 202 1.41 -2.88 -27.25
N GLU A 203 1.64 -1.58 -27.25
CA GLU A 203 2.96 -0.96 -27.40
C GLU A 203 3.20 0.01 -26.27
N LEU A 204 4.41 -0.01 -25.72
CA LEU A 204 4.85 0.85 -24.63
C LEU A 204 6.13 1.59 -25.05
N ALA A 205 6.21 2.86 -24.69
CA ALA A 205 7.43 3.64 -24.75
C ALA A 205 7.78 4.17 -23.36
N ILE A 206 8.90 3.74 -22.83
CA ILE A 206 9.39 4.11 -21.48
C ILE A 206 10.68 4.90 -21.67
N PRO A 207 10.64 6.24 -21.58
CA PRO A 207 11.85 7.05 -21.65
C PRO A 207 12.81 6.69 -20.52
N LEU A 208 14.10 6.57 -20.82
CA LEU A 208 15.11 6.23 -19.80
C LEU A 208 15.16 7.24 -18.64
N LYS A 209 14.75 8.49 -18.85
CA LYS A 209 14.65 9.50 -17.80
C LYS A 209 13.57 9.18 -16.75
N THR A 210 12.61 8.32 -17.07
CA THR A 210 11.60 7.82 -16.11
C THR A 210 12.21 6.83 -15.13
N LEU A 211 13.27 6.14 -15.54
CA LEU A 211 13.91 5.07 -14.80
C LEU A 211 15.16 5.57 -14.08
N ARG A 212 15.49 4.89 -12.97
CA ARG A 212 16.79 5.01 -12.31
C ARG A 212 17.61 3.77 -12.62
N TYR A 213 18.85 3.96 -13.05
CA TYR A 213 19.68 2.86 -13.49
C TYR A 213 21.18 3.16 -13.29
N GLN A 214 22.01 2.13 -13.42
CA GLN A 214 23.46 2.28 -13.52
C GLN A 214 23.85 2.50 -14.97
N THR A 215 24.63 3.55 -15.24
CA THR A 215 25.13 3.87 -16.58
C THR A 215 26.18 2.88 -17.04
N GLY A 216 26.29 2.68 -18.35
CA GLY A 216 27.29 1.82 -18.95
C GLY A 216 26.82 1.17 -20.25
N THR A 217 27.76 0.56 -20.98
CA THR A 217 27.48 -0.24 -22.17
C THR A 217 27.26 -1.70 -21.81
N ASN A 218 26.49 -2.40 -22.62
CA ASN A 218 26.19 -3.85 -22.47
C ASN A 218 25.71 -4.23 -21.06
N GLN A 219 24.88 -3.37 -20.47
CA GLN A 219 24.31 -3.60 -19.14
C GLN A 219 23.23 -4.69 -19.18
N THR A 220 22.99 -5.29 -18.02
CA THR A 220 21.96 -6.31 -17.83
C THR A 220 20.95 -5.85 -16.81
N TRP A 221 19.66 -5.94 -17.15
CA TRP A 221 18.55 -5.72 -16.23
C TRP A 221 17.81 -7.03 -15.92
N GLY A 222 17.13 -7.09 -14.78
CA GLY A 222 16.12 -8.11 -14.54
C GLY A 222 14.81 -7.72 -15.26
N PHE A 223 14.14 -8.67 -15.86
CA PHE A 223 12.86 -8.46 -16.54
C PHE A 223 11.94 -9.65 -16.34
N ASN A 224 10.74 -9.44 -15.90
CA ASN A 224 9.70 -10.45 -15.96
C ASN A 224 8.39 -9.86 -16.43
N MET A 225 7.57 -10.66 -17.08
CA MET A 225 6.23 -10.28 -17.51
C MET A 225 5.22 -11.34 -17.08
N MET A 226 4.11 -10.85 -16.52
CA MET A 226 2.92 -11.63 -16.20
C MET A 226 1.81 -11.26 -17.18
N ARG A 227 1.07 -12.24 -17.66
CA ARG A 227 -0.20 -12.04 -18.37
C ARG A 227 -1.34 -12.70 -17.60
N ASN A 228 -2.43 -11.97 -17.42
CA ASN A 228 -3.70 -12.50 -16.96
C ASN A 228 -4.60 -12.80 -18.17
N ILE A 229 -5.08 -14.04 -18.28
CA ILE A 229 -6.11 -14.49 -19.23
C ILE A 229 -7.37 -14.75 -18.40
N ARG A 230 -8.17 -13.69 -18.22
CA ARG A 230 -9.17 -13.69 -17.14
C ARG A 230 -10.38 -14.60 -17.40
N HIS A 231 -10.84 -14.75 -18.63
CA HIS A 231 -11.93 -15.69 -18.93
C HIS A 231 -11.56 -17.15 -18.66
N LYS A 232 -10.23 -17.47 -18.60
CA LYS A 232 -9.71 -18.78 -18.22
C LYS A 232 -9.25 -18.84 -16.75
N ASN A 233 -9.26 -17.73 -16.03
CA ASN A 233 -8.63 -17.58 -14.72
C ASN A 233 -7.17 -18.09 -14.69
N GLU A 234 -6.48 -17.87 -15.81
CA GLU A 234 -5.10 -18.28 -16.01
C GLU A 234 -4.15 -17.10 -15.82
N GLN A 235 -3.02 -17.39 -15.15
CA GLN A 235 -1.94 -16.44 -14.97
C GLN A 235 -0.63 -17.09 -15.43
N VAL A 236 0.04 -16.42 -16.37
CA VAL A 236 1.27 -16.92 -16.98
C VAL A 236 2.41 -15.93 -16.83
N TYR A 237 3.63 -16.45 -16.79
CA TYR A 237 4.86 -15.67 -16.59
C TYR A 237 5.91 -15.99 -17.64
N LEU A 238 6.67 -14.96 -18.05
CA LEU A 238 7.81 -15.10 -18.93
C LEU A 238 8.95 -15.88 -18.25
N ALA A 239 9.30 -15.53 -17.02
CA ALA A 239 10.17 -16.34 -16.16
C ALA A 239 9.30 -16.92 -15.05
N THR A 240 9.38 -18.23 -14.84
CA THR A 240 8.51 -18.97 -13.93
C THR A 240 8.54 -18.43 -12.50
N ILE A 241 7.40 -18.12 -11.95
CA ILE A 241 7.24 -17.70 -10.56
C ILE A 241 6.44 -18.77 -9.80
N PRO A 242 6.97 -19.35 -8.71
CA PRO A 242 6.22 -20.28 -7.86
C PRO A 242 5.02 -19.59 -7.20
N ARG A 243 3.94 -20.34 -6.95
CA ARG A 243 2.66 -19.82 -6.44
C ARG A 243 2.72 -19.05 -5.11
N GLY A 244 3.74 -19.29 -4.31
CA GLY A 244 3.93 -18.52 -3.07
C GLY A 244 4.38 -17.08 -3.29
N PHE A 245 4.65 -16.70 -4.55
CA PHE A 245 5.22 -15.41 -4.93
C PHE A 245 4.42 -14.81 -6.11
N ASP A 246 4.69 -13.56 -6.41
CA ASP A 246 4.10 -12.80 -7.52
C ASP A 246 5.18 -12.19 -8.43
N ILE A 247 4.77 -11.36 -9.39
CA ILE A 247 5.65 -10.66 -10.32
C ILE A 247 6.72 -9.80 -9.63
N TYR A 248 6.50 -9.42 -8.37
CA TYR A 248 7.41 -8.59 -7.59
C TYR A 248 8.61 -9.37 -7.05
N ARG A 249 8.63 -10.70 -7.22
CA ARG A 249 9.77 -11.55 -6.89
C ARG A 249 10.87 -11.42 -7.94
N VAL A 250 11.50 -10.27 -8.01
CA VAL A 250 12.46 -9.89 -9.07
C VAL A 250 13.72 -10.71 -9.10
N SER A 251 14.07 -11.41 -8.01
CA SER A 251 15.20 -12.36 -8.01
C SER A 251 14.98 -13.60 -8.91
N LEU A 252 13.74 -13.85 -9.34
CA LEU A 252 13.37 -14.89 -10.29
C LEU A 252 13.18 -14.37 -11.72
N ALA A 253 13.44 -13.08 -11.95
CA ALA A 253 13.27 -12.45 -13.26
C ALA A 253 14.28 -12.98 -14.28
N ALA A 254 13.88 -13.02 -15.55
CA ALA A 254 14.76 -13.22 -16.68
C ALA A 254 15.85 -12.15 -16.75
N LYS A 255 16.94 -12.43 -17.46
CA LYS A 255 18.01 -11.46 -17.68
C LYS A 255 17.89 -10.84 -19.07
N MET A 256 17.66 -9.54 -19.10
CA MET A 256 17.59 -8.72 -20.30
C MET A 256 18.97 -8.07 -20.51
N THR A 257 19.66 -8.43 -21.58
CA THR A 257 21.06 -8.07 -21.85
C THR A 257 21.19 -7.14 -23.06
N GLY A 258 22.38 -6.56 -23.24
CA GLY A 258 22.70 -5.74 -24.41
C GLY A 258 22.22 -4.27 -24.30
N LEU A 259 21.98 -3.78 -23.08
CA LEU A 259 21.50 -2.42 -22.83
C LEU A 259 22.66 -1.42 -22.83
N ASP A 260 22.55 -0.37 -23.66
CA ASP A 260 23.45 0.78 -23.64
C ASP A 260 22.77 1.95 -22.94
N LEU A 261 23.26 2.26 -21.76
CA LEU A 261 22.61 3.16 -20.80
C LEU A 261 23.43 4.45 -20.61
N PRO A 262 23.10 5.54 -21.34
CA PRO A 262 23.84 6.79 -21.25
C PRO A 262 23.57 7.54 -19.93
N ALA A 263 24.51 8.36 -19.51
CA ALA A 263 24.24 9.36 -18.47
C ALA A 263 23.28 10.42 -19.00
N ARG A 264 22.27 10.76 -18.23
CA ARG A 264 21.30 11.82 -18.55
C ARG A 264 21.11 12.75 -17.37
N ARG A 265 20.87 14.00 -17.66
CA ARG A 265 20.37 14.99 -16.70
C ARG A 265 18.84 15.02 -16.86
N ASP A 266 18.12 15.02 -15.74
CA ASP A 266 16.68 15.12 -15.70
C ASP A 266 16.33 16.24 -14.72
N ILE A 267 15.77 17.32 -15.22
CA ILE A 267 15.31 18.46 -14.41
C ILE A 267 13.84 18.69 -14.75
N LYS A 268 13.00 18.62 -13.70
CA LYS A 268 11.56 18.84 -13.84
C LYS A 268 11.11 19.92 -12.87
N LEU A 269 10.25 20.78 -13.34
CA LEU A 269 9.52 21.76 -12.54
C LEU A 269 8.03 21.41 -12.60
N ILE A 270 7.38 21.40 -11.46
CA ILE A 270 5.93 21.12 -11.36
C ILE A 270 5.28 22.26 -10.57
N PRO A 271 5.08 23.44 -11.21
CA PRO A 271 4.27 24.48 -10.62
C PRO A 271 2.83 24.03 -10.48
N TYR A 272 2.18 24.45 -9.41
CA TYR A 272 0.75 24.29 -9.24
C TYR A 272 0.08 25.56 -8.75
N ALA A 273 -1.21 25.68 -9.07
CA ALA A 273 -2.10 26.68 -8.53
C ALA A 273 -3.35 26.00 -7.99
N LEU A 274 -3.80 26.45 -6.83
CA LEU A 274 -4.98 25.94 -6.14
C LEU A 274 -5.85 27.07 -5.68
N GLY A 275 -7.15 27.00 -6.00
CA GLY A 275 -8.20 27.83 -5.42
C GLY A 275 -9.14 26.96 -4.60
N SER A 276 -9.45 27.37 -3.39
CA SER A 276 -10.46 26.72 -2.56
C SER A 276 -11.44 27.70 -1.95
N MET A 277 -12.67 27.24 -1.82
CA MET A 277 -13.74 27.94 -1.12
C MET A 277 -14.38 26.94 -0.16
N ASN A 278 -14.26 27.19 1.14
CA ASN A 278 -14.81 26.36 2.19
C ASN A 278 -15.88 27.15 2.93
N LYS A 279 -17.06 26.59 3.11
CA LYS A 279 -18.14 27.17 3.90
C LYS A 279 -18.44 26.25 5.07
N ASP A 280 -18.22 26.75 6.27
CA ASP A 280 -18.51 26.07 7.53
C ASP A 280 -19.82 26.61 8.11
N PHE A 281 -20.86 25.79 8.10
CA PHE A 281 -22.17 26.16 8.60
C PHE A 281 -22.30 26.02 10.13
N THR A 282 -21.35 25.35 10.78
CA THR A 282 -21.33 25.16 12.24
C THR A 282 -20.80 26.40 12.98
N ARG A 283 -20.10 27.31 12.28
CA ARG A 283 -19.62 28.56 12.85
C ARG A 283 -20.80 29.47 13.23
N THR A 284 -20.84 29.90 14.47
CA THR A 284 -21.84 30.84 15.01
C THR A 284 -21.40 32.28 14.89
N THR A 285 -20.12 32.56 14.80
CA THR A 285 -19.52 33.89 14.73
C THR A 285 -18.47 33.96 13.60
N GLY A 286 -18.25 35.16 13.06
CA GLY A 286 -17.30 35.43 12.00
C GLY A 286 -17.82 35.09 10.59
N ASP A 287 -16.96 35.21 9.58
CA ASP A 287 -17.29 34.83 8.22
C ASP A 287 -17.35 33.30 8.09
N LYS A 288 -18.46 32.79 7.56
CA LYS A 288 -18.66 31.35 7.33
C LYS A 288 -17.94 30.83 6.08
N VAL A 289 -17.36 31.71 5.27
CA VAL A 289 -16.74 31.36 3.98
C VAL A 289 -15.27 31.71 4.01
N ASP A 290 -14.44 30.68 4.01
CA ASP A 290 -12.99 30.81 3.85
C ASP A 290 -12.63 30.64 2.38
N LYS A 291 -11.95 31.62 1.80
CA LYS A 291 -11.40 31.57 0.44
C LYS A 291 -9.89 31.55 0.53
N LYS A 292 -9.25 30.55 -0.09
CA LYS A 292 -7.79 30.45 -0.13
C LYS A 292 -7.35 30.27 -1.59
N ALA A 293 -6.40 31.09 -2.03
CA ALA A 293 -5.67 30.89 -3.27
C ALA A 293 -4.21 30.61 -2.90
N THR A 294 -3.67 29.53 -3.43
CA THR A 294 -2.34 29.05 -3.10
C THR A 294 -1.62 28.66 -4.37
N ALA A 295 -0.34 28.99 -4.45
CA ALA A 295 0.55 28.52 -5.50
C ALA A 295 1.79 27.91 -4.86
N GLY A 296 2.34 26.89 -5.49
CA GLY A 296 3.56 26.25 -5.04
C GLY A 296 4.33 25.64 -6.20
N LEU A 297 5.47 25.06 -5.87
CA LEU A 297 6.39 24.55 -6.86
C LEU A 297 7.07 23.30 -6.30
N ASP A 298 6.99 22.21 -7.06
CA ASP A 298 7.86 21.07 -6.86
C ASP A 298 8.98 21.09 -7.91
N PHE A 299 10.19 20.84 -7.47
CA PHE A 299 11.41 20.76 -8.27
C PHE A 299 12.01 19.38 -8.13
N LYS A 300 12.34 18.75 -9.26
CA LYS A 300 13.03 17.47 -9.28
C LYS A 300 14.28 17.57 -10.14
N TRP A 301 15.39 17.12 -9.59
CA TRP A 301 16.67 17.07 -10.26
C TRP A 301 17.34 15.71 -10.11
N GLY A 302 17.48 15.01 -11.22
CA GLY A 302 18.33 13.84 -11.36
C GLY A 302 19.80 14.27 -11.35
N ILE A 303 20.41 14.39 -10.15
CA ILE A 303 21.83 14.74 -9.98
C ILE A 303 22.71 13.71 -10.71
N ARG A 304 22.29 12.46 -10.62
CA ARG A 304 22.82 11.30 -11.36
C ARG A 304 21.65 10.39 -11.74
N PRO A 305 21.81 9.50 -12.73
CA PRO A 305 20.73 8.55 -13.08
C PRO A 305 20.23 7.69 -11.92
N ASN A 306 21.00 7.58 -10.85
CA ASN A 306 20.69 6.80 -9.65
C ASN A 306 20.48 7.65 -8.37
N LEU A 307 20.50 8.99 -8.46
CA LEU A 307 20.35 9.89 -7.32
C LEU A 307 19.51 11.11 -7.68
N THR A 308 18.40 11.31 -7.01
CA THR A 308 17.44 12.40 -7.27
C THR A 308 17.32 13.30 -6.05
N LEU A 309 17.32 14.60 -6.29
CA LEU A 309 16.90 15.65 -5.36
C LEU A 309 15.51 16.11 -5.74
N ASP A 310 14.58 16.03 -4.81
CA ASP A 310 13.24 16.61 -4.89
C ASP A 310 13.16 17.75 -3.88
N ALA A 311 12.67 18.92 -4.30
CA ALA A 311 12.41 20.04 -3.41
C ALA A 311 10.98 20.54 -3.62
N THR A 312 10.39 21.09 -2.57
CA THR A 312 9.03 21.60 -2.61
C THR A 312 8.93 22.90 -1.84
N ILE A 313 8.15 23.83 -2.36
CA ILE A 313 7.82 25.10 -1.73
C ILE A 313 6.30 25.19 -1.69
N ASN A 314 5.76 25.44 -0.49
CA ASN A 314 4.33 25.59 -0.26
C ASN A 314 3.54 24.36 -0.74
N THR A 315 3.97 23.17 -0.30
CA THR A 315 3.37 21.88 -0.71
C THR A 315 1.88 21.86 -0.47
N ASP A 316 1.15 21.44 -1.50
CA ASP A 316 -0.30 21.35 -1.44
C ASP A 316 -0.80 20.30 -0.44
N PHE A 317 -1.63 20.75 0.50
CA PHE A 317 -2.37 19.91 1.44
C PHE A 317 -3.80 19.59 1.00
N ALA A 318 -4.28 20.18 -0.10
CA ALA A 318 -5.63 19.88 -0.54
C ALA A 318 -5.73 18.40 -0.88
N GLN A 319 -6.38 17.67 0.00
CA GLN A 319 -6.69 16.26 -0.21
C GLN A 319 -7.66 16.20 -1.39
N VAL A 320 -7.12 15.90 -2.55
CA VAL A 320 -7.92 15.67 -3.76
C VAL A 320 -8.72 14.36 -3.62
N GLU A 321 -8.30 13.47 -2.71
CA GLU A 321 -8.97 12.20 -2.41
C GLU A 321 -9.46 12.15 -0.95
N ALA A 322 -10.76 11.95 -0.76
CA ALA A 322 -11.32 11.71 0.56
C ALA A 322 -10.90 10.34 1.11
N ASP A 323 -10.75 10.24 2.43
CA ASP A 323 -10.60 8.97 3.10
C ASP A 323 -11.97 8.26 3.22
N GLU A 324 -11.95 6.93 3.09
CA GLU A 324 -13.14 6.13 3.37
C GLU A 324 -13.38 6.09 4.89
N GLU A 325 -14.60 6.32 5.30
CA GLU A 325 -14.98 6.26 6.71
C GLU A 325 -14.86 4.83 7.25
N GLN A 326 -14.47 4.71 8.51
CA GLN A 326 -14.30 3.45 9.22
C GLN A 326 -14.97 3.53 10.59
N VAL A 327 -15.57 2.44 11.01
CA VAL A 327 -16.09 2.28 12.37
C VAL A 327 -14.98 1.74 13.27
N ASN A 328 -14.66 2.46 14.34
CA ASN A 328 -13.69 2.01 15.32
C ASN A 328 -14.40 1.49 16.59
N LEU A 329 -14.39 0.19 16.76
CA LEU A 329 -14.87 -0.50 17.97
C LEU A 329 -13.74 -0.84 18.95
N THR A 330 -12.53 -0.31 18.72
CA THR A 330 -11.36 -0.54 19.56
C THR A 330 -10.94 0.73 20.30
N ARG A 331 -10.03 0.60 21.26
CA ARG A 331 -9.42 1.73 21.95
C ARG A 331 -8.16 2.28 21.26
N PHE A 332 -7.80 1.76 20.08
CA PHE A 332 -6.57 2.11 19.36
C PHE A 332 -6.86 3.00 18.17
N ASP A 333 -5.90 3.88 17.84
CA ASP A 333 -6.00 4.78 16.70
C ASP A 333 -6.08 4.01 15.37
N LEU A 334 -6.92 4.53 14.46
CA LEU A 334 -7.00 4.05 13.10
C LEU A 334 -5.80 4.55 12.27
N PHE A 335 -5.35 3.71 11.36
CA PHE A 335 -4.31 4.07 10.40
C PHE A 335 -4.95 4.58 9.09
N PHE A 336 -4.52 5.76 8.63
CA PHE A 336 -4.87 6.29 7.31
C PHE A 336 -3.60 6.46 6.48
N PRO A 337 -3.53 5.92 5.25
CA PRO A 337 -2.32 5.97 4.44
C PRO A 337 -1.97 7.39 4.00
N GLU A 338 -0.69 7.63 3.66
CA GLU A 338 -0.24 8.86 2.99
C GLU A 338 -0.86 8.96 1.59
N LYS A 339 -1.26 10.14 1.17
CA LYS A 339 -1.84 10.42 -0.16
C LYS A 339 -1.15 11.55 -0.92
N ARG A 340 -0.24 12.28 -0.28
CA ARG A 340 0.44 13.43 -0.89
C ARG A 340 1.57 12.96 -1.82
N PRO A 341 1.56 13.35 -3.11
CA PRO A 341 2.51 12.85 -4.12
C PRO A 341 3.98 13.04 -3.73
N PHE A 342 4.33 14.20 -3.16
CA PHE A 342 5.70 14.46 -2.70
C PHE A 342 6.23 13.37 -1.75
N PHE A 343 5.41 12.87 -0.83
CA PHE A 343 5.85 11.85 0.15
C PHE A 343 5.73 10.42 -0.38
N LEU A 344 4.86 10.18 -1.35
CA LEU A 344 4.61 8.85 -1.89
C LEU A 344 5.73 8.36 -2.80
N GLU A 345 6.34 9.27 -3.55
CA GLU A 345 7.46 8.91 -4.40
C GLU A 345 8.67 8.47 -3.56
N ASN A 346 9.23 7.30 -3.87
CA ASN A 346 10.32 6.68 -3.12
C ASN A 346 10.09 6.50 -1.61
N ALA A 347 8.83 6.44 -1.17
CA ALA A 347 8.46 6.24 0.23
C ALA A 347 9.12 5.00 0.86
N SER A 348 9.33 3.95 0.07
CA SER A 348 10.01 2.72 0.49
C SER A 348 11.43 2.93 0.99
N THR A 349 12.13 3.98 0.52
CA THR A 349 13.47 4.33 0.97
C THR A 349 13.49 4.67 2.46
N PHE A 350 12.45 5.34 2.98
CA PHE A 350 12.37 5.77 4.38
C PHE A 350 11.68 4.76 5.29
N GLN A 351 11.22 3.63 4.75
CA GLN A 351 10.53 2.62 5.52
C GLN A 351 11.44 1.96 6.55
N PHE A 352 10.97 1.91 7.80
CA PHE A 352 11.66 1.26 8.91
C PHE A 352 10.62 0.75 9.92
N GLY A 353 10.89 -0.41 10.51
CA GLY A 353 10.05 -0.98 11.54
C GLY A 353 9.04 -2.01 11.04
N ASN A 354 7.89 -2.07 11.68
CA ASN A 354 6.77 -2.93 11.31
C ASN A 354 5.57 -2.07 10.91
N PRO A 355 5.24 -1.97 9.63
CA PRO A 355 4.20 -1.07 9.14
C PRO A 355 2.89 -1.17 9.91
N GLN A 356 2.29 -0.02 10.23
CA GLN A 356 1.04 0.15 11.00
C GLN A 356 1.10 -0.31 12.46
N GLN A 357 2.24 -0.74 12.96
CA GLN A 357 2.41 -1.19 14.33
C GLN A 357 3.56 -0.50 15.06
N ILE A 358 4.73 -0.42 14.42
CA ILE A 358 5.93 0.23 14.96
C ILE A 358 6.64 0.90 13.78
N ASP A 359 6.19 2.07 13.37
CA ASP A 359 6.84 2.86 12.34
C ASP A 359 7.61 4.01 12.99
N LEU A 360 8.88 4.19 12.66
CA LEU A 360 9.68 5.32 13.14
C LEU A 360 9.46 6.58 12.31
N PHE A 361 9.10 6.41 11.04
CA PHE A 361 8.80 7.49 10.13
C PHE A 361 7.49 7.23 9.38
N PHE A 362 6.55 8.12 9.51
CA PHE A 362 5.27 8.12 8.84
C PHE A 362 4.95 9.55 8.37
N SER A 363 5.16 9.81 7.10
CA SER A 363 5.10 11.16 6.52
C SER A 363 3.76 11.88 6.75
N ARG A 364 2.66 11.16 6.87
CA ARG A 364 1.34 11.76 7.16
C ARG A 364 1.28 12.54 8.49
N ARG A 365 2.20 12.26 9.43
CA ARG A 365 2.35 13.05 10.65
C ARG A 365 2.89 14.45 10.40
N ILE A 366 3.63 14.66 9.32
CA ILE A 366 4.17 15.98 8.93
C ILE A 366 3.00 16.83 8.40
N GLY A 367 2.80 18.01 9.00
CA GLY A 367 1.72 18.91 8.63
C GLY A 367 0.39 18.61 9.30
N LEU A 368 0.41 17.85 10.41
CA LEU A 368 -0.74 17.64 11.29
C LEU A 368 -0.36 17.95 12.74
N SER A 369 -1.22 18.64 13.45
CA SER A 369 -1.10 18.80 14.92
C SER A 369 -1.43 17.49 15.63
N ALA A 370 -1.15 17.43 16.93
CA ALA A 370 -1.51 16.29 17.78
C ALA A 370 -3.04 16.03 17.80
N THR A 371 -3.85 17.06 17.56
CA THR A 371 -5.32 17.00 17.49
C THR A 371 -5.86 16.81 16.07
N GLY A 372 -4.98 16.63 15.07
CA GLY A 372 -5.36 16.42 13.67
C GLY A 372 -5.67 17.70 12.88
N VAL A 373 -5.35 18.88 13.43
CA VAL A 373 -5.49 20.15 12.70
C VAL A 373 -4.41 20.21 11.61
N PRO A 374 -4.76 20.52 10.36
CA PRO A 374 -3.80 20.71 9.29
C PRO A 374 -2.86 21.90 9.56
N ILE A 375 -1.56 21.71 9.29
CA ILE A 375 -0.51 22.72 9.43
C ILE A 375 0.18 22.84 8.06
N ASP A 376 0.24 24.04 7.50
CA ASP A 376 0.83 24.27 6.17
C ASP A 376 2.32 23.90 6.16
N ILE A 377 2.80 23.29 5.07
CA ILE A 377 4.24 23.02 4.84
C ILE A 377 4.82 24.20 4.07
N LEU A 378 5.74 24.92 4.68
CA LEU A 378 6.45 26.03 4.04
C LEU A 378 7.34 25.55 2.89
N GLY A 379 8.03 24.44 3.11
CA GLY A 379 8.89 23.84 2.11
C GLY A 379 9.85 22.81 2.68
N GLY A 380 10.64 22.26 1.78
CA GLY A 380 11.66 21.29 2.14
C GLY A 380 12.25 20.55 0.97
N GLY A 381 13.05 19.54 1.26
CA GLY A 381 13.70 18.75 0.23
C GLY A 381 13.95 17.32 0.63
N ARG A 382 14.08 16.47 -0.38
CA ARG A 382 14.36 15.06 -0.25
C ARG A 382 15.44 14.66 -1.25
N LEU A 383 16.50 14.02 -0.76
CA LEU A 383 17.50 13.34 -1.57
C LEU A 383 17.27 11.84 -1.43
N SER A 384 17.15 11.11 -2.54
CA SER A 384 16.94 9.66 -2.52
C SER A 384 17.57 8.97 -3.70
N GLY A 385 18.10 7.75 -3.48
CA GLY A 385 18.70 6.96 -4.54
C GLY A 385 19.78 6.01 -4.07
N LYS A 386 20.64 5.57 -5.00
CA LYS A 386 21.78 4.69 -4.73
C LYS A 386 23.11 5.42 -4.85
N LEU A 387 23.97 5.27 -3.85
CA LEU A 387 25.29 5.86 -3.81
C LEU A 387 26.32 4.82 -3.34
N GLY A 388 27.20 4.36 -4.23
CA GLY A 388 28.24 3.38 -3.91
C GLY A 388 27.69 2.07 -3.33
N GLY A 389 26.54 1.58 -3.82
CA GLY A 389 25.88 0.37 -3.33
C GLY A 389 25.10 0.54 -2.03
N TRP A 390 24.91 1.78 -1.56
CA TRP A 390 24.02 2.14 -0.48
C TRP A 390 22.75 2.77 -1.04
N ASN A 391 21.60 2.35 -0.57
CA ASN A 391 20.37 3.10 -0.71
C ASN A 391 20.40 4.22 0.34
N VAL A 392 20.25 5.45 -0.10
CA VAL A 392 20.30 6.63 0.76
C VAL A 392 19.01 7.44 0.64
N GLY A 393 18.56 7.95 1.77
CA GLY A 393 17.44 8.87 1.87
C GLY A 393 17.77 9.97 2.90
N ALA A 394 17.56 11.23 2.51
CA ALA A 394 17.59 12.37 3.40
C ALA A 394 16.38 13.24 3.12
N LEU A 395 15.65 13.63 4.14
CA LEU A 395 14.48 14.49 4.06
C LEU A 395 14.59 15.59 5.10
N ASN A 396 14.28 16.83 4.71
CA ASN A 396 14.09 17.94 5.65
C ASN A 396 12.86 18.74 5.22
N ILE A 397 11.92 18.96 6.15
CA ILE A 397 10.66 19.68 5.92
C ILE A 397 10.44 20.67 7.05
N GLN A 398 10.05 21.89 6.69
CA GLN A 398 9.62 22.95 7.61
C GLN A 398 8.10 23.16 7.48
N THR A 399 7.39 23.13 8.62
CA THR A 399 5.97 23.51 8.69
C THR A 399 5.80 24.88 9.34
N ASP A 400 4.66 25.49 9.08
CA ASP A 400 4.23 26.74 9.70
C ASP A 400 3.56 26.49 11.05
N GLU A 401 3.02 27.52 11.69
CA GLU A 401 2.08 27.46 12.80
C GLU A 401 0.65 27.47 12.28
N ALA A 402 -0.23 26.79 12.98
CA ALA A 402 -1.67 26.90 12.74
C ALA A 402 -2.36 27.57 13.94
N GLU A 403 -3.12 28.59 13.67
CA GLU A 403 -3.91 29.30 14.66
C GLU A 403 -5.36 28.81 14.67
N ASN A 404 -6.07 29.04 15.75
CA ASN A 404 -7.52 28.83 15.79
C ASN A 404 -8.22 29.81 14.83
N ALA A 405 -9.52 29.58 14.57
CA ALA A 405 -10.30 30.39 13.63
C ALA A 405 -10.39 31.90 13.99
N ALA A 406 -10.07 32.26 15.23
CA ALA A 406 -10.05 33.63 15.71
C ALA A 406 -8.66 34.30 15.60
N GLY A 407 -7.61 33.54 15.23
CA GLY A 407 -6.23 34.04 15.20
C GLY A 407 -5.65 34.38 16.58
N THR A 408 -6.24 33.83 17.65
CA THR A 408 -5.89 34.20 19.04
C THR A 408 -5.06 33.17 19.78
N GLN A 409 -4.98 31.95 19.25
CA GLN A 409 -4.26 30.85 19.88
C GLN A 409 -3.63 29.93 18.83
N VAL A 410 -2.35 29.61 19.03
CA VAL A 410 -1.66 28.56 18.23
C VAL A 410 -2.23 27.19 18.63
N VAL A 411 -2.85 26.51 17.69
CA VAL A 411 -3.44 25.17 17.83
C VAL A 411 -2.58 24.10 17.14
N GLY A 412 -1.62 24.51 16.32
CA GLY A 412 -0.62 23.65 15.68
C GLY A 412 0.72 24.37 15.65
N GLN A 413 1.73 23.77 16.28
CA GLN A 413 3.07 24.36 16.40
C GLN A 413 3.88 24.15 15.12
N ALA A 414 4.69 25.15 14.75
CA ALA A 414 5.68 24.99 13.69
C ALA A 414 6.76 23.99 14.09
N ASN A 415 7.18 23.17 13.14
CA ASN A 415 8.20 22.15 13.36
C ASN A 415 9.15 22.01 12.17
N ASN A 416 10.41 21.69 12.46
CA ASN A 416 11.36 21.15 11.49
C ASN A 416 11.45 19.64 11.65
N PHE A 417 11.28 18.92 10.55
CA PHE A 417 11.37 17.47 10.48
C PHE A 417 12.59 17.07 9.65
N THR A 418 13.44 16.23 10.20
CA THR A 418 14.61 15.68 9.48
C THR A 418 14.60 14.17 9.56
N THR A 419 14.75 13.49 8.42
CA THR A 419 14.88 12.03 8.37
C THR A 419 16.07 11.65 7.51
N LEU A 420 16.94 10.81 8.06
CA LEU A 420 18.10 10.23 7.37
C LEU A 420 17.97 8.71 7.35
N ARG A 421 18.14 8.11 6.21
CA ARG A 421 18.08 6.65 6.00
C ARG A 421 19.25 6.18 5.18
N MET A 422 19.89 5.12 5.63
CA MET A 422 20.95 4.42 4.89
C MET A 422 20.69 2.92 4.94
N GLN A 423 20.82 2.24 3.81
CA GLN A 423 20.65 0.80 3.72
C GLN A 423 21.65 0.21 2.74
N ARG A 424 22.38 -0.81 3.16
CA ARG A 424 23.31 -1.58 2.32
C ARG A 424 22.64 -2.87 1.89
N GLU A 425 22.66 -3.14 0.61
CA GLU A 425 22.23 -4.39 0.02
C GLU A 425 23.44 -5.29 -0.21
N VAL A 426 23.34 -6.56 0.20
CA VAL A 426 24.37 -7.58 0.04
C VAL A 426 23.71 -8.86 -0.45
N GLY A 427 23.80 -9.13 -1.74
CA GLY A 427 23.01 -10.17 -2.41
C GLY A 427 21.51 -9.88 -2.24
N ARG A 428 20.76 -10.82 -1.66
CA ARG A 428 19.33 -10.67 -1.36
C ARG A 428 19.05 -10.23 0.08
N SER A 429 20.09 -9.89 0.84
CA SER A 429 19.98 -9.39 2.21
C SER A 429 20.23 -7.90 2.27
N SER A 430 19.76 -7.24 3.33
CA SER A 430 20.00 -5.81 3.54
C SER A 430 20.16 -5.47 5.01
N TYR A 431 20.95 -4.43 5.29
CA TYR A 431 21.18 -3.87 6.61
C TYR A 431 21.04 -2.36 6.52
N GLY A 432 20.42 -1.73 7.53
CA GLY A 432 20.16 -0.31 7.45
C GLY A 432 20.15 0.39 8.80
N ALA A 433 20.16 1.71 8.73
CA ALA A 433 19.99 2.60 9.86
C ALA A 433 19.09 3.77 9.49
N ILE A 434 18.34 4.27 10.47
CA ILE A 434 17.48 5.44 10.34
C ILE A 434 17.71 6.39 11.50
N PHE A 435 17.61 7.68 11.20
CA PHE A 435 17.52 8.76 12.17
C PHE A 435 16.35 9.66 11.79
N VAL A 436 15.48 9.96 12.74
CA VAL A 436 14.31 10.85 12.56
C VAL A 436 14.35 11.89 13.67
N ASN A 437 14.15 13.15 13.33
CA ASN A 437 14.12 14.25 14.29
C ASN A 437 12.93 15.16 13.99
N ARG A 438 12.18 15.53 15.03
CA ARG A 438 11.27 16.66 15.07
C ARG A 438 11.83 17.69 16.04
N LYS A 439 11.89 18.94 15.61
CA LYS A 439 12.27 20.09 16.44
C LYS A 439 11.18 21.15 16.34
N GLY A 440 10.61 21.54 17.46
CA GLY A 440 9.74 22.71 17.55
C GLY A 440 10.48 23.98 17.17
N THR A 441 9.94 24.78 16.26
CA THR A 441 10.53 26.02 15.71
C THR A 441 9.57 27.19 15.80
N GLY A 442 8.35 27.00 16.29
CA GLY A 442 7.34 28.03 16.38
C GLY A 442 7.51 28.98 17.55
N SER A 443 6.69 30.01 17.56
CA SER A 443 6.71 31.08 18.55
C SER A 443 6.45 30.61 19.98
N VAL A 444 5.69 29.52 20.14
CA VAL A 444 5.33 28.91 21.43
C VAL A 444 6.20 27.69 21.76
N ALA A 445 7.20 27.36 20.93
CA ALA A 445 8.02 26.17 21.11
C ALA A 445 9.06 26.37 22.24
N PRO A 446 9.10 25.51 23.29
CA PRO A 446 10.21 25.50 24.23
C PRO A 446 11.54 25.21 23.53
N SER A 447 12.63 25.76 24.05
CA SER A 447 13.97 25.59 23.46
C SER A 447 14.42 24.13 23.40
N ASP A 448 13.93 23.30 24.31
CA ASP A 448 14.20 21.88 24.44
C ASP A 448 13.08 20.98 23.86
N ASP A 449 12.14 21.55 23.09
CA ASP A 449 11.12 20.77 22.40
C ASP A 449 11.71 20.06 21.18
N PHE A 450 12.03 18.78 21.36
CA PHE A 450 12.46 17.88 20.31
C PHE A 450 12.00 16.45 20.56
N ASN A 451 11.90 15.68 19.48
CA ASN A 451 11.75 14.23 19.52
C ASN A 451 12.66 13.59 18.48
N ARG A 452 13.47 12.65 18.90
CA ARG A 452 14.41 11.92 18.05
C ARG A 452 14.12 10.44 18.12
N ALA A 453 14.11 9.77 16.97
CA ALA A 453 14.05 8.33 16.88
C ALA A 453 15.19 7.82 15.99
N TYR A 454 15.86 6.78 16.43
CA TYR A 454 16.96 6.15 15.68
C TYR A 454 16.94 4.65 15.85
N GLY A 455 17.35 3.95 14.81
CA GLY A 455 17.34 2.50 14.83
C GLY A 455 18.18 1.88 13.74
N VAL A 456 18.41 0.58 13.91
CA VAL A 456 19.06 -0.28 12.93
C VAL A 456 18.16 -1.45 12.59
N ASP A 457 18.18 -1.88 11.32
CA ASP A 457 17.38 -2.99 10.83
C ASP A 457 18.21 -3.93 9.95
N ALA A 458 17.74 -5.16 9.87
CA ALA A 458 18.30 -6.18 8.98
C ALA A 458 17.18 -7.02 8.36
N ASN A 459 17.39 -7.39 7.08
CA ASN A 459 16.62 -8.40 6.38
C ASN A 459 17.62 -9.41 5.80
N ILE A 460 17.59 -10.63 6.30
CA ILE A 460 18.54 -11.68 5.99
C ILE A 460 17.81 -12.77 5.23
N GLN A 461 18.13 -12.95 3.95
CA GLN A 461 17.63 -14.05 3.14
C GLN A 461 18.47 -15.30 3.40
N LEU A 462 17.92 -16.26 4.12
CA LEU A 462 18.61 -17.50 4.48
C LEU A 462 18.58 -18.52 3.33
N SER A 463 17.50 -18.56 2.56
CA SER A 463 17.33 -19.39 1.36
C SER A 463 16.29 -18.77 0.42
N SER A 464 15.98 -19.39 -0.71
CA SER A 464 14.89 -18.93 -1.60
C SER A 464 13.52 -18.82 -0.89
N SER A 465 13.30 -19.60 0.15
CA SER A 465 12.04 -19.74 0.89
C SER A 465 12.06 -19.14 2.29
N GLN A 466 13.24 -18.80 2.84
CA GLN A 466 13.40 -18.45 4.26
C GLN A 466 14.01 -17.07 4.44
N ARG A 467 13.41 -16.25 5.28
CA ARG A 467 13.90 -14.91 5.61
C ARG A 467 13.78 -14.62 7.10
N LEU A 468 14.80 -14.01 7.65
CA LEU A 468 14.82 -13.41 8.98
C LEU A 468 14.87 -11.89 8.85
N SER A 469 13.99 -11.19 9.53
CA SER A 469 13.98 -9.72 9.57
C SER A 469 13.89 -9.23 11.01
N GLY A 470 14.44 -8.05 11.27
CA GLY A 470 14.35 -7.47 12.60
C GLY A 470 14.90 -6.06 12.67
N PHE A 471 14.63 -5.40 13.78
CA PHE A 471 15.16 -4.08 14.08
C PHE A 471 15.29 -3.87 15.59
N ILE A 472 16.11 -2.90 15.97
CA ILE A 472 16.18 -2.30 17.30
C ILE A 472 16.14 -0.79 17.10
N ALA A 473 15.35 -0.11 17.91
CA ALA A 473 15.15 1.33 17.84
C ALA A 473 15.04 1.94 19.22
N ARG A 474 15.36 3.23 19.32
CA ARG A 474 15.25 4.03 20.53
C ARG A 474 14.67 5.41 20.22
N THR A 475 13.97 6.01 21.19
CA THR A 475 13.49 7.39 21.11
C THR A 475 14.07 8.24 22.24
N ASP A 476 14.28 9.53 21.96
CA ASP A 476 14.73 10.54 22.92
C ASP A 476 13.91 11.81 22.72
N SER A 477 13.39 12.38 23.80
CA SER A 477 12.54 13.57 23.77
C SER A 477 13.00 14.57 24.83
N GLY A 478 12.90 15.86 24.50
CA GLY A 478 13.18 16.94 25.44
C GLY A 478 11.94 17.40 26.21
N GLY A 479 12.17 18.31 27.16
CA GLY A 479 11.14 19.00 27.91
C GLY A 479 10.21 18.10 28.72
N ALA A 480 8.94 18.49 28.76
CA ALA A 480 7.89 17.74 29.45
C ALA A 480 7.58 16.37 28.81
N GLN A 481 8.08 16.12 27.61
CA GLN A 481 7.93 14.86 26.85
C GLN A 481 9.04 13.86 27.13
N LYS A 482 9.96 14.17 28.01
CA LYS A 482 11.05 13.24 28.39
C LYS A 482 10.46 11.93 28.89
N ALA A 483 10.86 10.83 28.27
CA ALA A 483 10.29 9.53 28.52
C ALA A 483 10.45 9.08 29.97
N LEU A 484 9.34 8.70 30.58
CA LEU A 484 9.30 7.99 31.86
C LEU A 484 9.28 6.49 31.55
N GLY A 485 10.39 5.80 31.71
CA GLY A 485 10.51 4.36 31.53
C GLY A 485 11.37 3.96 30.32
N SER A 486 11.16 2.74 29.85
CA SER A 486 11.96 2.15 28.75
C SER A 486 11.64 2.80 27.41
N ASP A 487 12.65 3.36 26.77
CA ASP A 487 12.58 4.19 25.55
C ASP A 487 13.00 3.46 24.27
N TYR A 488 13.01 2.14 24.27
CA TYR A 488 13.41 1.32 23.12
C TYR A 488 12.30 0.41 22.62
N ALA A 489 12.41 0.00 21.35
CA ALA A 489 11.61 -1.02 20.72
C ALA A 489 12.49 -1.97 19.90
N GLY A 490 12.04 -3.21 19.75
CA GLY A 490 12.73 -4.20 18.94
C GLY A 490 11.79 -5.27 18.43
N ARG A 491 12.15 -5.89 17.30
CA ARG A 491 11.43 -7.01 16.68
C ARG A 491 12.40 -7.98 16.02
N ALA A 492 12.10 -9.28 16.15
CA ALA A 492 12.69 -10.34 15.33
C ALA A 492 11.55 -11.14 14.71
N PHE A 493 11.63 -11.42 13.41
CA PHE A 493 10.54 -12.06 12.67
C PHE A 493 11.08 -12.98 11.58
N TYR A 494 10.59 -14.20 11.56
CA TYR A 494 10.93 -15.24 10.62
C TYR A 494 9.78 -15.50 9.64
N ASN A 495 10.10 -15.69 8.35
CA ASN A 495 9.16 -16.07 7.31
C ASN A 495 9.71 -17.27 6.53
N PHE A 496 8.83 -18.24 6.32
CA PHE A 496 9.00 -19.35 5.40
C PHE A 496 7.86 -19.36 4.39
N THR A 497 8.18 -19.43 3.10
CA THR A 497 7.18 -19.45 2.02
C THR A 497 7.60 -20.43 0.94
N ASN A 498 6.71 -21.36 0.61
CA ASN A 498 6.79 -22.22 -0.58
C ASN A 498 5.39 -22.38 -1.20
N ASN A 499 5.25 -23.26 -2.18
CA ASN A 499 3.98 -23.48 -2.90
C ASN A 499 2.84 -24.00 -2.03
N LEU A 500 3.16 -24.63 -0.90
CA LEU A 500 2.18 -25.32 -0.04
C LEU A 500 1.98 -24.59 1.29
N TRP A 501 3.04 -24.01 1.85
CA TRP A 501 3.06 -23.42 3.16
C TRP A 501 3.54 -21.98 3.14
N GLN A 502 2.86 -21.11 3.91
CA GLN A 502 3.41 -19.84 4.35
C GLN A 502 3.36 -19.84 5.89
N ILE A 503 4.53 -19.89 6.51
CA ILE A 503 4.69 -19.92 7.97
C ILE A 503 5.47 -18.69 8.37
N SER A 504 4.99 -17.96 9.35
CA SER A 504 5.71 -16.80 9.88
C SER A 504 5.51 -16.70 11.38
N GLY A 505 6.50 -16.17 12.08
CA GLY A 505 6.40 -15.96 13.49
C GLY A 505 7.50 -15.04 13.99
N GLY A 506 7.25 -14.43 15.13
CA GLY A 506 8.21 -13.51 15.69
C GLY A 506 7.86 -12.99 17.07
N TYR A 507 8.68 -12.09 17.52
CA TYR A 507 8.57 -11.44 18.80
C TYR A 507 8.89 -9.97 18.69
N SER A 508 8.02 -9.15 19.27
CA SER A 508 8.21 -7.70 19.37
C SER A 508 8.18 -7.24 20.83
N GLN A 509 8.94 -6.20 21.13
CA GLN A 509 8.92 -5.54 22.42
C GLN A 509 8.94 -4.03 22.22
N VAL A 510 8.05 -3.31 22.90
CA VAL A 510 7.96 -1.85 22.86
C VAL A 510 7.91 -1.32 24.28
N GLY A 511 8.87 -0.46 24.62
CA GLY A 511 8.98 0.16 25.94
C GLY A 511 7.82 1.09 26.25
N THR A 512 7.59 1.36 27.53
CA THR A 512 6.55 2.28 28.02
C THR A 512 6.83 3.72 27.65
N GLY A 513 8.13 4.09 27.58
CA GLY A 513 8.61 5.42 27.21
C GLY A 513 8.95 5.60 25.72
N PHE A 514 8.85 4.54 24.91
CA PHE A 514 9.14 4.61 23.49
C PHE A 514 8.06 5.45 22.76
N ASN A 515 8.48 6.55 22.11
CA ASN A 515 7.56 7.51 21.48
C ASN A 515 8.12 8.12 20.19
N PRO A 516 7.96 7.48 19.02
CA PRO A 516 8.34 8.07 17.74
C PRO A 516 7.23 9.02 17.25
N GLU A 517 7.32 10.32 17.57
CA GLU A 517 6.25 11.29 17.25
C GLU A 517 6.04 11.50 15.74
N VAL A 518 7.09 11.35 14.94
CA VAL A 518 7.00 11.38 13.47
C VAL A 518 6.61 10.01 12.89
N GLY A 519 6.47 9.01 13.74
CA GLY A 519 6.11 7.64 13.39
C GLY A 519 4.63 7.32 13.59
N PHE A 520 4.31 6.03 13.50
CA PHE A 520 3.01 5.49 13.86
C PHE A 520 3.19 4.37 14.89
N LEU A 521 2.60 4.55 16.06
CA LEU A 521 2.68 3.61 17.18
C LEU A 521 1.37 3.62 17.97
N PRO A 522 0.42 2.70 17.68
CA PRO A 522 -0.88 2.68 18.35
C PRO A 522 -0.81 2.15 19.79
N ARG A 523 0.26 1.46 20.19
CA ARG A 523 0.38 0.83 21.49
C ARG A 523 1.82 0.83 22.01
N ARG A 524 1.99 1.04 23.33
CA ARG A 524 3.27 1.04 24.04
C ARG A 524 3.22 0.08 25.24
N GLY A 525 4.38 -0.22 25.82
CA GLY A 525 4.48 -0.98 27.07
C GLY A 525 4.10 -2.45 26.93
N TYR A 526 4.59 -3.12 25.87
CA TYR A 526 4.22 -4.51 25.63
C TYR A 526 5.38 -5.40 25.16
N ARG A 527 5.18 -6.69 25.34
CA ARG A 527 5.85 -7.83 24.69
C ARG A 527 4.84 -8.58 23.87
N ARG A 528 5.18 -8.96 22.64
CA ARG A 528 4.24 -9.58 21.70
C ARG A 528 4.87 -10.73 20.95
N PRO A 529 4.57 -12.00 21.31
CA PRO A 529 4.73 -13.13 20.41
C PRO A 529 3.63 -13.12 19.35
N GLU A 530 3.99 -13.50 18.11
CA GLU A 530 3.06 -13.62 16.99
C GLU A 530 3.42 -14.81 16.10
N PHE A 531 2.39 -15.47 15.55
CA PHE A 531 2.56 -16.63 14.68
C PHE A 531 1.45 -16.68 13.64
N ARG A 532 1.76 -17.21 12.45
CA ARG A 532 0.81 -17.46 11.38
C ARG A 532 1.24 -18.66 10.56
N ALA A 533 0.29 -19.51 10.18
CA ALA A 533 0.49 -20.61 9.26
C ALA A 533 -0.66 -20.66 8.25
N PHE A 534 -0.32 -20.70 6.97
CA PHE A 534 -1.22 -20.98 5.86
C PHE A 534 -0.80 -22.28 5.20
N PHE A 535 -1.79 -23.12 4.93
CA PHE A 535 -1.64 -24.32 4.15
C PHE A 535 -2.47 -24.23 2.87
N GLN A 536 -1.87 -24.36 1.70
CA GLN A 536 -2.52 -24.04 0.42
C GLN A 536 -2.49 -25.20 -0.57
N PRO A 537 -3.09 -26.36 -0.26
CA PRO A 537 -3.12 -27.51 -1.14
C PRO A 537 -4.05 -27.30 -2.33
N GLN A 538 -3.67 -27.88 -3.47
CA GLN A 538 -4.46 -27.90 -4.68
C GLN A 538 -4.91 -29.33 -4.99
N PRO A 539 -6.19 -29.67 -4.77
CA PRO A 539 -6.69 -31.01 -4.96
C PRO A 539 -6.83 -31.33 -6.45
N LYS A 540 -6.00 -32.20 -6.98
CA LYS A 540 -6.06 -32.62 -8.41
C LYS A 540 -7.34 -33.41 -8.74
N LYS A 541 -7.93 -34.08 -7.75
CA LYS A 541 -9.12 -34.96 -7.93
C LYS A 541 -10.45 -34.22 -7.87
N ILE A 542 -10.48 -32.97 -7.39
CA ILE A 542 -11.72 -32.20 -7.24
C ILE A 542 -11.75 -31.13 -8.33
N ALA A 543 -12.48 -31.41 -9.41
CA ALA A 543 -12.40 -30.65 -10.65
C ALA A 543 -12.74 -29.15 -10.52
N TRP A 544 -13.64 -28.77 -9.62
CA TRP A 544 -14.12 -27.39 -9.47
C TRP A 544 -13.30 -26.56 -8.47
N ILE A 545 -12.52 -27.20 -7.58
CA ILE A 545 -11.69 -26.51 -6.61
C ILE A 545 -10.33 -26.21 -7.22
N ARG A 546 -9.92 -24.96 -7.13
CA ARG A 546 -8.56 -24.54 -7.48
C ARG A 546 -7.62 -24.78 -6.29
N ARG A 547 -8.02 -24.34 -5.09
CA ARG A 547 -7.18 -24.37 -3.90
C ARG A 547 -8.03 -24.38 -2.62
N PHE A 548 -7.57 -25.10 -1.63
CA PHE A 548 -7.91 -24.87 -0.22
C PHE A 548 -6.90 -23.91 0.39
N ALA A 549 -7.31 -23.12 1.36
CA ALA A 549 -6.41 -22.21 2.06
C ALA A 549 -6.69 -22.14 3.58
N PRO A 550 -6.77 -23.30 4.30
CA PRO A 550 -6.89 -23.26 5.74
C PRO A 550 -5.71 -22.52 6.37
N HIS A 551 -6.00 -21.71 7.38
CA HIS A 551 -4.98 -20.93 8.04
C HIS A 551 -5.30 -20.63 9.50
N LEU A 552 -4.23 -20.35 10.24
CA LEU A 552 -4.27 -19.99 11.65
C LEU A 552 -3.35 -18.79 11.86
N SER A 553 -3.78 -17.83 12.66
CA SER A 553 -2.89 -16.80 13.19
C SER A 553 -3.16 -16.52 14.65
N PHE A 554 -2.09 -16.14 15.34
CA PHE A 554 -2.07 -15.88 16.77
C PHE A 554 -1.23 -14.67 17.09
N ASN A 555 -1.67 -13.84 18.02
CA ASN A 555 -0.85 -12.80 18.64
C ASN A 555 -1.34 -12.53 20.06
N SER A 556 -0.39 -12.28 20.96
CA SER A 556 -0.67 -11.91 22.35
C SER A 556 0.17 -10.73 22.77
N PHE A 557 -0.40 -9.86 23.59
CA PHE A 557 0.29 -8.72 24.17
C PHE A 557 0.36 -8.89 25.68
N TYR A 558 1.56 -8.83 26.20
CA TYR A 558 1.86 -8.89 27.64
C TYR A 558 2.51 -7.59 28.08
N ASP A 559 2.24 -7.12 29.28
CA ASP A 559 3.01 -6.07 29.92
C ASP A 559 4.42 -6.53 30.32
N PHE A 560 5.24 -5.63 30.86
CA PHE A 560 6.58 -5.99 31.32
C PHE A 560 6.61 -6.83 32.61
N SER A 561 5.50 -6.90 33.34
CA SER A 561 5.30 -7.78 34.48
C SER A 561 4.85 -9.20 34.10
N GLY A 562 4.49 -9.41 32.83
CA GLY A 562 4.02 -10.68 32.29
C GLY A 562 2.50 -10.84 32.33
N ASN A 563 1.75 -9.78 32.67
CA ASN A 563 0.29 -9.83 32.65
C ASN A 563 -0.21 -9.72 31.20
N LEU A 564 -1.18 -10.56 30.86
CA LEU A 564 -1.84 -10.51 29.55
C LEU A 564 -2.65 -9.22 29.43
N GLN A 565 -2.38 -8.44 28.37
CA GLN A 565 -3.15 -7.25 28.02
C GLN A 565 -4.21 -7.55 26.96
N SER A 566 -3.87 -8.32 25.94
CA SER A 566 -4.82 -8.81 24.94
C SER A 566 -4.25 -9.99 24.16
N GLU A 567 -5.12 -10.83 23.62
CA GLU A 567 -4.79 -12.00 22.82
C GLU A 567 -5.80 -12.14 21.69
N ALA A 568 -5.37 -12.55 20.51
CA ALA A 568 -6.23 -12.85 19.40
C ALA A 568 -5.77 -14.10 18.66
N TRP A 569 -6.73 -15.00 18.39
CA TRP A 569 -6.61 -16.13 17.51
C TRP A 569 -7.56 -15.98 16.34
N HIS A 570 -7.07 -16.23 15.15
CA HIS A 570 -7.90 -16.36 13.95
C HIS A 570 -7.72 -17.77 13.41
N ILE A 571 -8.80 -18.52 13.36
CA ILE A 571 -8.82 -19.93 12.96
C ILE A 571 -9.73 -20.05 11.74
N HIS A 572 -9.15 -20.30 10.58
CA HIS A 572 -9.88 -20.40 9.30
C HIS A 572 -9.66 -21.81 8.71
N PRO A 573 -10.40 -22.83 9.16
CA PRO A 573 -10.19 -24.21 8.71
C PRO A 573 -10.71 -24.45 7.28
N PHE A 574 -11.70 -23.67 6.84
CA PHE A 574 -12.36 -23.85 5.56
C PHE A 574 -12.34 -22.56 4.74
N GLU A 575 -11.29 -22.34 3.96
CA GLU A 575 -11.28 -21.42 2.85
C GLU A 575 -11.14 -22.19 1.55
N ILE A 576 -12.12 -22.04 0.65
CA ILE A 576 -12.20 -22.73 -0.64
C ILE A 576 -12.17 -21.68 -1.75
N GLN A 577 -11.29 -21.89 -2.71
CA GLN A 577 -11.16 -21.05 -3.90
C GLN A 577 -11.52 -21.88 -5.14
N PRO A 578 -12.68 -21.62 -5.77
CA PRO A 578 -13.10 -22.30 -7.00
C PRO A 578 -12.22 -21.93 -8.21
N LYS A 579 -12.18 -22.81 -9.23
CA LYS A 579 -11.49 -22.50 -10.51
C LYS A 579 -12.13 -21.35 -11.27
N GLN A 580 -13.44 -21.14 -11.08
CA GLN A 580 -14.20 -20.06 -11.71
C GLN A 580 -13.91 -18.68 -11.06
N GLY A 581 -13.05 -18.63 -10.03
CA GLY A 581 -12.73 -17.43 -9.28
C GLY A 581 -13.60 -17.23 -8.04
N GLY A 582 -13.24 -16.23 -7.24
CA GLY A 582 -13.88 -15.99 -5.94
C GLY A 582 -13.36 -16.91 -4.83
N ARG A 583 -13.99 -16.82 -3.67
CA ARG A 583 -13.73 -17.68 -2.50
C ARG A 583 -14.92 -17.68 -1.57
N PHE A 584 -15.03 -18.74 -0.77
CA PHE A 584 -15.95 -18.79 0.36
C PHE A 584 -15.30 -19.56 1.51
N GLY A 585 -15.75 -19.26 2.71
CA GLY A 585 -15.15 -19.87 3.88
C GLY A 585 -15.93 -19.65 5.17
N TRP A 586 -15.48 -20.33 6.19
CA TRP A 586 -15.90 -20.15 7.56
C TRP A 586 -14.66 -20.03 8.45
N PHE A 587 -14.70 -19.07 9.38
CA PHE A 587 -13.65 -18.88 10.36
C PHE A 587 -14.22 -18.55 11.74
N ALA A 588 -13.40 -18.78 12.75
CA ALA A 588 -13.65 -18.38 14.11
C ALA A 588 -12.53 -17.48 14.63
N ASP A 589 -12.91 -16.40 15.29
CA ASP A 589 -12.01 -15.50 16.00
C ASP A 589 -12.23 -15.69 17.51
N TYR A 590 -11.13 -15.94 18.23
CA TYR A 590 -11.11 -15.88 19.69
C TYR A 590 -10.31 -14.66 20.13
N ALA A 591 -10.86 -13.88 21.06
CA ALA A 591 -10.18 -12.71 21.59
C ALA A 591 -10.23 -12.70 23.12
N LYS A 592 -9.14 -12.20 23.71
CA LYS A 592 -9.10 -11.70 25.09
C LYS A 592 -8.69 -10.26 25.08
N ASP A 593 -9.28 -9.44 25.93
CA ASP A 593 -8.85 -8.08 26.17
C ASP A 593 -8.99 -7.72 27.65
N ASN A 594 -7.94 -7.11 28.19
CA ASN A 594 -7.86 -6.70 29.58
C ASN A 594 -7.62 -5.18 29.66
N PRO A 595 -8.62 -4.33 29.34
CA PRO A 595 -8.46 -2.89 29.43
C PRO A 595 -8.20 -2.48 30.88
N MET A 596 -7.11 -1.70 31.07
CA MET A 596 -6.72 -1.18 32.38
C MET A 596 -7.51 0.06 32.79
N ALA A 597 -8.19 0.69 31.84
CA ALA A 597 -9.08 1.84 32.06
C ALA A 597 -10.33 1.70 31.20
N PRO A 598 -11.47 2.26 31.65
CA PRO A 598 -12.69 2.29 30.86
C PRO A 598 -12.49 3.05 29.54
N PHE A 599 -13.14 2.60 28.47
CA PHE A 599 -13.11 3.29 27.19
C PHE A 599 -14.48 3.25 26.50
N ALA A 600 -14.80 4.30 25.73
CA ALA A 600 -16.06 4.38 25.02
C ALA A 600 -15.96 3.67 23.65
N VAL A 601 -16.93 2.79 23.35
CA VAL A 601 -17.13 2.15 22.04
C VAL A 601 -18.24 2.85 21.25
N TYR A 602 -19.06 3.65 21.90
CA TYR A 602 -20.09 4.47 21.31
C TYR A 602 -20.23 5.78 22.10
N ASN A 603 -20.28 6.91 21.41
CA ASN A 603 -20.45 8.23 22.04
C ASN A 603 -21.20 9.14 21.08
N ARG A 604 -22.50 9.34 21.30
CA ARG A 604 -23.35 10.14 20.44
C ARG A 604 -24.64 10.55 21.12
N ASP A 605 -25.14 11.78 20.82
CA ASP A 605 -26.42 12.34 21.26
C ASP A 605 -26.62 12.22 22.80
N GLY A 606 -25.57 12.49 23.57
CA GLY A 606 -25.55 12.32 25.01
C GLY A 606 -25.53 10.85 25.48
N ARG A 607 -25.60 9.90 24.59
CA ARG A 607 -25.53 8.47 24.87
C ARG A 607 -24.11 7.96 24.71
N ARG A 608 -23.56 7.44 25.78
CA ARG A 608 -22.20 6.90 25.83
C ARG A 608 -22.23 5.45 26.30
N VAL A 609 -21.69 4.53 25.51
CA VAL A 609 -21.51 3.12 25.90
C VAL A 609 -20.02 2.92 26.18
N VAL A 610 -19.73 2.51 27.41
CA VAL A 610 -18.37 2.42 27.95
C VAL A 610 -18.09 1.00 28.40
N ILE A 611 -17.03 0.40 27.87
CA ILE A 611 -16.50 -0.87 28.35
C ILE A 611 -15.71 -0.57 29.62
N PRO A 612 -16.05 -1.18 30.77
CA PRO A 612 -15.28 -1.05 32.01
C PRO A 612 -13.86 -1.64 31.89
N ALA A 613 -12.99 -1.24 32.82
CA ALA A 613 -11.76 -1.98 33.05
C ALA A 613 -12.11 -3.39 33.56
N GLY A 614 -11.43 -4.41 33.06
CA GLY A 614 -11.73 -5.80 33.40
C GLY A 614 -11.00 -6.80 32.53
N GLN A 615 -11.37 -8.07 32.70
CA GLN A 615 -10.85 -9.18 31.90
C GLN A 615 -12.00 -9.78 31.10
N TYR A 616 -11.86 -9.80 29.79
CA TYR A 616 -12.87 -10.26 28.86
C TYR A 616 -12.30 -11.33 27.94
N ALA A 617 -13.15 -12.30 27.56
CA ALA A 617 -12.79 -13.30 26.56
C ALA A 617 -14.04 -13.70 25.78
N TRP A 618 -13.94 -13.77 24.45
CA TRP A 618 -15.09 -14.05 23.61
C TRP A 618 -14.72 -14.76 22.31
N TRP A 619 -15.75 -15.34 21.69
CA TRP A 619 -15.68 -15.99 20.39
C TRP A 619 -16.61 -15.30 19.39
N GLN A 620 -16.15 -15.22 18.14
CA GLN A 620 -16.97 -14.81 17.00
C GLN A 620 -16.78 -15.83 15.88
N ASN A 621 -17.87 -16.20 15.23
CA ASN A 621 -17.88 -17.03 14.04
C ASN A 621 -18.27 -16.19 12.84
N ALA A 622 -17.66 -16.44 11.68
CA ALA A 622 -17.99 -15.72 10.47
C ALA A 622 -18.04 -16.65 9.25
N PHE A 623 -19.03 -16.40 8.42
CA PHE A 623 -19.11 -16.92 7.05
C PHE A 623 -18.76 -15.80 6.08
N GLU A 624 -17.95 -16.12 5.08
CA GLU A 624 -17.63 -15.16 4.02
C GLU A 624 -17.79 -15.78 2.63
N TYR A 625 -18.24 -14.94 1.71
CA TYR A 625 -18.34 -15.22 0.29
C TYR A 625 -17.81 -14.05 -0.50
N PHE A 626 -16.93 -14.31 -1.44
CA PHE A 626 -16.45 -13.35 -2.42
C PHE A 626 -16.74 -13.89 -3.81
N HIS A 627 -17.51 -13.15 -4.58
CA HIS A 627 -17.83 -13.53 -5.95
C HIS A 627 -16.60 -13.40 -6.86
N ASN A 628 -16.65 -14.01 -8.04
CA ASN A 628 -15.60 -13.85 -9.06
C ASN A 628 -15.34 -12.35 -9.31
N PRO A 629 -14.13 -11.84 -9.02
CA PRO A 629 -13.83 -10.42 -9.15
C PRO A 629 -13.87 -9.90 -10.59
N SER A 630 -13.83 -10.79 -11.60
CA SER A 630 -13.89 -10.42 -13.02
C SER A 630 -15.32 -10.45 -13.59
N ALA A 631 -16.32 -10.85 -12.81
CA ALA A 631 -17.72 -10.86 -13.26
C ALA A 631 -18.27 -9.44 -13.42
N ARG A 632 -19.24 -9.25 -14.30
CA ARG A 632 -19.90 -7.97 -14.53
C ARG A 632 -20.57 -7.41 -13.28
N VAL A 633 -21.13 -8.29 -12.44
CA VAL A 633 -21.57 -7.98 -11.08
C VAL A 633 -20.67 -8.77 -10.14
N THR A 634 -19.91 -8.10 -9.32
CA THR A 634 -19.04 -8.72 -8.32
C THR A 634 -19.33 -8.17 -6.94
N GLY A 635 -18.82 -8.81 -5.91
CA GLY A 635 -18.97 -8.33 -4.55
C GLY A 635 -18.61 -9.36 -3.50
N SER A 636 -18.92 -9.05 -2.27
CA SER A 636 -18.68 -9.91 -1.13
C SER A 636 -19.81 -9.83 -0.13
N PHE A 637 -19.95 -10.90 0.61
CA PHE A 637 -20.82 -10.96 1.78
C PHE A 637 -20.06 -11.59 2.92
N ARG A 638 -20.15 -10.99 4.11
CA ARG A 638 -19.66 -11.57 5.36
C ARG A 638 -20.71 -11.42 6.42
N PHE A 639 -21.01 -12.51 7.10
CA PHE A 639 -21.88 -12.52 8.27
C PHE A 639 -21.06 -13.00 9.47
N ARG A 640 -21.13 -12.25 10.58
CA ARG A 640 -20.41 -12.55 11.80
C ARG A 640 -21.37 -12.54 12.98
N VAL A 641 -21.25 -13.52 13.85
CA VAL A 641 -22.05 -13.66 15.07
C VAL A 641 -21.20 -14.23 16.21
N GLY A 642 -21.50 -13.84 17.41
CA GLY A 642 -20.82 -14.29 18.63
C GLY A 642 -20.88 -13.22 19.70
N ASP A 643 -19.89 -13.24 20.57
CA ASP A 643 -19.81 -12.35 21.72
C ASP A 643 -18.91 -11.15 21.40
N TYR A 644 -19.04 -10.09 22.17
CA TYR A 644 -18.17 -8.92 22.17
C TYR A 644 -18.06 -8.36 23.59
N TYR A 645 -16.89 -8.51 24.19
CA TYR A 645 -16.69 -8.35 25.64
C TYR A 645 -17.63 -9.28 26.42
N ASP A 646 -18.57 -8.75 27.17
CA ASP A 646 -19.57 -9.49 27.98
C ASP A 646 -21.01 -9.37 27.43
N GLY A 647 -21.13 -9.12 26.13
CA GLY A 647 -22.40 -9.04 25.44
C GLY A 647 -22.37 -9.66 24.05
N ASP A 648 -23.45 -9.44 23.29
CA ASP A 648 -23.66 -10.05 21.98
C ASP A 648 -23.19 -9.14 20.84
N PHE A 649 -22.71 -9.75 19.76
CA PHE A 649 -22.32 -9.11 18.53
C PHE A 649 -22.90 -9.83 17.30
N THR A 650 -23.55 -9.05 16.45
CA THR A 650 -23.96 -9.52 15.13
C THR A 650 -23.54 -8.48 14.08
N SER A 651 -22.93 -8.93 13.00
CA SER A 651 -22.54 -8.06 11.89
C SER A 651 -22.83 -8.69 10.55
N ALA A 652 -23.36 -7.88 9.63
CA ALA A 652 -23.49 -8.21 8.23
C ALA A 652 -22.72 -7.16 7.41
N GLU A 653 -21.80 -7.62 6.57
CA GLU A 653 -21.05 -6.80 5.65
C GLU A 653 -21.39 -7.24 4.22
N PHE A 654 -21.81 -6.31 3.40
CA PHE A 654 -22.12 -6.56 1.99
C PHE A 654 -21.42 -5.52 1.12
N THR A 655 -20.85 -5.95 0.02
CA THR A 655 -20.38 -5.07 -1.04
C THR A 655 -20.83 -5.60 -2.38
N SER A 656 -21.20 -4.73 -3.31
CA SER A 656 -21.46 -5.09 -4.69
C SER A 656 -20.94 -4.02 -5.61
N GLU A 657 -20.28 -4.43 -6.68
CA GLU A 657 -19.85 -3.57 -7.78
C GLU A 657 -20.48 -4.05 -9.07
N TYR A 658 -21.09 -3.13 -9.79
CA TYR A 658 -21.66 -3.34 -11.10
C TYR A 658 -20.84 -2.59 -12.16
N ARG A 659 -20.27 -3.33 -13.09
CA ARG A 659 -19.55 -2.82 -14.25
C ARG A 659 -20.54 -2.64 -15.39
N ILE A 660 -21.11 -1.44 -15.49
CA ILE A 660 -22.08 -1.08 -16.52
C ILE A 660 -21.42 -1.21 -17.89
N THR A 661 -20.24 -0.61 -18.02
CA THR A 661 -19.29 -0.73 -19.12
C THR A 661 -17.86 -0.68 -18.54
N PRO A 662 -16.81 -0.96 -19.31
CA PRO A 662 -15.44 -0.74 -18.87
C PRO A 662 -15.15 0.71 -18.43
N LYS A 663 -15.96 1.68 -18.92
CA LYS A 663 -15.83 3.12 -18.57
C LYS A 663 -16.70 3.54 -17.39
N ALA A 664 -17.72 2.77 -17.04
CA ALA A 664 -18.71 3.13 -16.04
C ALA A 664 -18.86 2.03 -14.99
N THR A 665 -18.55 2.32 -13.75
CA THR A 665 -18.72 1.41 -12.61
C THR A 665 -19.49 2.08 -11.49
N ALA A 666 -20.32 1.31 -10.81
CA ALA A 666 -21.01 1.74 -9.59
C ALA A 666 -20.88 0.66 -8.53
N SER A 667 -20.65 1.04 -7.29
CA SER A 667 -20.61 0.10 -6.17
C SER A 667 -21.36 0.63 -4.96
N VAL A 668 -21.92 -0.31 -4.19
CA VAL A 668 -22.55 -0.06 -2.91
C VAL A 668 -21.97 -1.01 -1.88
N GLY A 669 -21.69 -0.49 -0.73
CA GLY A 669 -21.34 -1.25 0.47
C GLY A 669 -22.39 -1.02 1.56
N TRP A 670 -22.49 -1.98 2.45
CA TRP A 670 -23.28 -1.85 3.67
C TRP A 670 -22.61 -2.69 4.76
N THR A 671 -22.28 -2.04 5.86
CA THR A 671 -21.83 -2.69 7.08
C THR A 671 -22.84 -2.39 8.16
N HIS A 672 -23.46 -3.44 8.69
CA HIS A 672 -24.37 -3.40 9.81
C HIS A 672 -23.74 -4.11 11.00
N GLN A 673 -23.77 -3.48 12.18
CA GLN A 673 -23.28 -4.05 13.43
C GLN A 673 -24.30 -3.78 14.53
N ASP A 674 -24.89 -4.83 15.09
CA ASP A 674 -25.77 -4.80 16.26
C ASP A 674 -24.96 -5.31 17.47
N ILE A 675 -24.77 -4.43 18.46
CA ILE A 675 -23.99 -4.69 19.66
C ILE A 675 -24.89 -4.50 20.87
N LYS A 676 -25.01 -5.57 21.68
CA LYS A 676 -25.81 -5.61 22.89
C LYS A 676 -24.92 -5.85 24.09
N LEU A 677 -24.68 -4.83 24.89
CA LEU A 677 -23.83 -4.88 26.07
C LEU A 677 -24.64 -4.60 27.32
N PRO A 678 -24.23 -5.12 28.48
CA PRO A 678 -24.86 -4.77 29.78
C PRO A 678 -24.86 -3.25 30.06
N TYR A 679 -23.95 -2.51 29.43
CA TYR A 679 -23.74 -1.05 29.60
C TYR A 679 -24.52 -0.22 28.59
N GLY A 680 -25.20 -0.86 27.64
CA GLY A 680 -26.02 -0.21 26.61
C GLY A 680 -25.85 -0.84 25.22
N ASN A 681 -26.95 -0.82 24.46
CA ASN A 681 -27.01 -1.39 23.12
C ASN A 681 -26.85 -0.30 22.07
N PHE A 682 -26.22 -0.60 20.94
CA PHE A 682 -26.14 0.33 19.82
C PHE A 682 -26.01 -0.40 18.49
N VAL A 683 -26.41 0.29 17.44
CA VAL A 683 -26.31 -0.20 16.06
C VAL A 683 -25.47 0.77 15.25
N ASN A 684 -24.50 0.24 14.53
CA ASN A 684 -23.73 0.99 13.54
C ASN A 684 -24.14 0.57 12.14
N ASN A 685 -24.39 1.54 11.27
CA ASN A 685 -24.54 1.33 9.84
C ASN A 685 -23.57 2.24 9.11
N LEU A 686 -22.76 1.66 8.22
CA LEU A 686 -21.90 2.39 7.31
C LEU A 686 -22.28 2.03 5.88
N VAL A 687 -22.65 3.01 5.07
CA VAL A 687 -23.10 2.82 3.68
C VAL A 687 -22.26 3.67 2.74
N PRO A 688 -21.16 3.15 2.20
CA PRO A 688 -20.44 3.79 1.10
C PRO A 688 -21.08 3.45 -0.26
N ILE A 689 -21.25 4.47 -1.09
CA ILE A 689 -21.67 4.37 -2.49
C ILE A 689 -20.59 5.04 -3.34
N LYS A 690 -20.09 4.33 -4.34
CA LYS A 690 -19.08 4.85 -5.27
C LYS A 690 -19.62 4.79 -6.70
N ALA A 691 -19.33 5.80 -7.49
CA ALA A 691 -19.57 5.82 -8.92
C ALA A 691 -18.34 6.39 -9.62
N ASN A 692 -17.96 5.75 -10.73
CA ASN A 692 -16.85 6.22 -11.55
C ASN A 692 -17.26 6.19 -13.02
N TYR A 693 -16.91 7.25 -13.75
CA TYR A 693 -17.04 7.29 -15.19
C TYR A 693 -15.76 7.86 -15.81
N SER A 694 -15.17 7.09 -16.72
CA SER A 694 -13.96 7.48 -17.46
C SER A 694 -14.34 7.95 -18.85
N PHE A 695 -14.13 9.22 -19.16
CA PHE A 695 -14.26 9.77 -20.49
C PHE A 695 -13.18 9.21 -21.42
N THR A 696 -11.95 9.18 -20.89
CA THR A 696 -10.76 8.56 -21.50
C THR A 696 -9.96 7.85 -20.40
N THR A 697 -8.85 7.21 -20.74
CA THR A 697 -7.93 6.62 -19.75
C THR A 697 -7.29 7.67 -18.81
N LEU A 698 -7.26 8.95 -19.24
CA LEU A 698 -6.67 10.08 -18.51
C LEU A 698 -7.71 11.06 -17.95
N ALA A 699 -8.98 10.93 -18.29
CA ALA A 699 -10.04 11.84 -17.81
C ALA A 699 -11.18 11.05 -17.20
N ASN A 700 -11.49 11.32 -15.92
CA ASN A 700 -12.55 10.62 -15.19
C ASN A 700 -13.26 11.54 -14.20
N ILE A 701 -14.50 11.17 -13.89
CA ILE A 701 -15.27 11.70 -12.76
C ILE A 701 -15.55 10.55 -11.78
N SER A 702 -15.36 10.80 -10.53
CA SER A 702 -15.64 9.86 -9.45
C SER A 702 -16.47 10.51 -8.35
N ALA A 703 -17.38 9.75 -7.77
CA ALA A 703 -18.17 10.17 -6.63
C ALA A 703 -18.05 9.12 -5.52
N LEU A 704 -17.83 9.58 -4.29
CA LEU A 704 -17.89 8.79 -3.07
C LEU A 704 -18.93 9.45 -2.16
N MET A 705 -19.99 8.72 -1.85
CA MET A 705 -21.03 9.14 -0.89
C MET A 705 -21.02 8.15 0.26
N GLN A 706 -21.03 8.65 1.50
CA GLN A 706 -20.92 7.80 2.68
C GLN A 706 -21.93 8.27 3.74
N TYR A 707 -22.65 7.31 4.30
CA TYR A 707 -23.46 7.51 5.49
C TYR A 707 -22.92 6.69 6.64
N ASN A 708 -22.68 7.33 7.77
CA ASN A 708 -22.21 6.68 8.98
C ASN A 708 -23.20 6.98 10.13
N SER A 709 -23.90 5.93 10.58
CA SER A 709 -24.88 6.10 11.65
C SER A 709 -24.26 6.37 13.02
N GLN A 710 -22.99 5.98 13.26
CA GLN A 710 -22.29 6.26 14.51
C GLN A 710 -22.03 7.75 14.70
N THR A 711 -21.69 8.47 13.64
CA THR A 711 -21.50 9.91 13.64
C THR A 711 -22.76 10.68 13.23
N GLY A 712 -23.75 10.00 12.62
CA GLY A 712 -24.93 10.59 12.02
C GLY A 712 -24.67 11.41 10.78
N GLN A 713 -23.49 11.32 10.24
CA GLN A 713 -23.06 12.16 9.13
C GLN A 713 -23.25 11.47 7.78
N PHE A 714 -23.66 12.27 6.83
CA PHE A 714 -23.58 11.98 5.42
C PHE A 714 -22.47 12.86 4.82
N SER A 715 -21.55 12.24 4.11
CA SER A 715 -20.51 12.93 3.37
C SER A 715 -20.55 12.57 1.88
N SER A 716 -20.26 13.53 1.02
CA SER A 716 -20.08 13.30 -0.40
C SER A 716 -18.84 14.00 -0.90
N ASN A 717 -18.07 13.30 -1.74
CA ASN A 717 -16.93 13.82 -2.48
C ASN A 717 -17.14 13.53 -3.96
N VAL A 718 -17.18 14.54 -4.79
CA VAL A 718 -17.25 14.43 -6.25
C VAL A 718 -15.98 15.03 -6.81
N ARG A 719 -15.24 14.24 -7.60
CA ARG A 719 -13.95 14.62 -8.16
C ARG A 719 -13.95 14.43 -9.66
N LEU A 720 -13.62 15.48 -10.40
CA LEU A 720 -13.23 15.43 -11.80
C LEU A 720 -11.70 15.50 -11.86
N ALA A 721 -11.08 14.54 -12.55
CA ALA A 721 -9.65 14.53 -12.83
C ALA A 721 -9.44 14.48 -14.35
N MET A 722 -8.65 15.40 -14.86
CA MET A 722 -8.25 15.48 -16.27
C MET A 722 -6.73 15.54 -16.33
N LEU A 723 -6.10 14.40 -16.63
CA LEU A 723 -4.66 14.27 -16.75
C LEU A 723 -4.25 14.40 -18.21
N ASN A 724 -3.08 14.92 -18.48
CA ASN A 724 -2.46 14.87 -19.79
C ASN A 724 -1.29 13.88 -19.81
N ARG A 725 -0.45 13.94 -18.77
CA ARG A 725 0.66 13.03 -18.51
C ARG A 725 0.96 13.06 -17.00
N SER A 726 1.86 12.20 -16.53
CA SER A 726 2.34 12.28 -15.15
C SER A 726 2.70 13.72 -14.75
N GLY A 727 2.24 14.17 -13.60
CA GLY A 727 2.50 15.52 -13.07
C GLY A 727 1.79 16.69 -13.75
N THR A 728 0.96 16.47 -14.79
CA THR A 728 0.16 17.51 -15.43
C THR A 728 -1.31 17.18 -15.42
N GLY A 729 -2.14 18.03 -14.80
CA GLY A 729 -3.57 17.77 -14.73
C GLY A 729 -4.39 18.88 -14.08
N LEU A 730 -5.69 18.83 -14.34
CA LEU A 730 -6.72 19.64 -13.69
C LEU A 730 -7.56 18.75 -12.80
N PHE A 731 -7.74 19.19 -11.57
CA PHE A 731 -8.61 18.54 -10.60
C PHE A 731 -9.67 19.53 -10.12
N VAL A 732 -10.92 19.10 -10.11
CA VAL A 732 -12.03 19.84 -9.54
C VAL A 732 -12.72 18.93 -8.52
N VAL A 733 -12.81 19.39 -7.29
CA VAL A 733 -13.37 18.60 -6.17
C VAL A 733 -14.47 19.38 -5.49
N PHE A 734 -15.59 18.73 -5.28
CA PHE A 734 -16.70 19.24 -4.45
C PHE A 734 -16.94 18.27 -3.31
N ASN A 735 -16.97 18.81 -2.08
CA ASN A 735 -17.35 18.08 -0.86
C ASN A 735 -18.57 18.70 -0.24
N ASP A 736 -19.49 17.85 0.26
CA ASP A 736 -20.65 18.24 1.07
C ASP A 736 -20.71 17.32 2.29
N ARG A 737 -20.90 17.90 3.47
CA ARG A 737 -21.03 17.16 4.73
C ARG A 737 -22.27 17.64 5.47
N ARG A 738 -23.10 16.68 5.88
CA ARG A 738 -24.39 16.93 6.55
C ARG A 738 -24.55 16.10 7.81
N ASP A 739 -25.20 16.66 8.81
CA ASP A 739 -25.78 15.89 9.89
C ASP A 739 -27.22 15.49 9.50
N LEU A 740 -27.53 14.20 9.53
CA LEU A 740 -28.84 13.68 9.15
C LEU A 740 -29.78 13.47 10.34
N LEU A 741 -29.34 13.77 11.56
CA LEU A 741 -30.03 13.32 12.77
C LEU A 741 -30.39 14.47 13.75
N SER A 742 -29.87 15.67 13.53
CA SER A 742 -30.07 16.79 14.45
C SER A 742 -31.48 17.40 14.40
N SER A 743 -32.24 17.10 13.32
CA SER A 743 -33.62 17.64 13.16
C SER A 743 -34.40 16.86 12.08
N THR A 744 -35.67 17.22 11.87
CA THR A 744 -36.51 16.71 10.77
C THR A 744 -35.94 17.07 9.37
N VAL A 745 -34.95 17.94 9.31
CA VAL A 745 -34.25 18.37 8.08
C VAL A 745 -32.76 18.21 8.26
N ALA A 746 -32.08 17.55 7.28
CA ALA A 746 -30.64 17.37 7.29
C ALA A 746 -29.88 18.70 7.37
N GLU A 747 -29.11 18.91 8.45
CA GLU A 747 -28.31 20.12 8.63
C GLU A 747 -27.00 20.03 7.81
N THR A 748 -26.73 21.04 6.98
CA THR A 748 -25.44 21.15 6.30
C THR A 748 -24.39 21.60 7.29
N LEU A 749 -23.36 20.77 7.48
CA LEU A 749 -22.21 21.06 8.34
C LEU A 749 -21.14 21.85 7.60
N GLY A 750 -20.85 21.48 6.36
CA GLY A 750 -19.81 22.15 5.58
C GLY A 750 -19.86 21.80 4.10
N ARG A 751 -19.41 22.75 3.28
CA ARG A 751 -19.19 22.54 1.84
C ARG A 751 -17.83 23.06 1.45
N SER A 752 -17.15 22.33 0.55
CA SER A 752 -15.91 22.84 -0.05
C SER A 752 -15.89 22.63 -1.56
N PHE A 753 -15.33 23.59 -2.24
CA PHE A 753 -15.05 23.55 -3.66
C PHE A 753 -13.58 23.86 -3.86
N VAL A 754 -12.86 22.95 -4.55
CA VAL A 754 -11.43 23.07 -4.78
C VAL A 754 -11.14 22.87 -6.26
N VAL A 755 -10.35 23.76 -6.83
CA VAL A 755 -9.79 23.63 -8.18
C VAL A 755 -8.29 23.66 -8.06
N LYS A 756 -7.64 22.64 -8.61
CA LYS A 756 -6.17 22.51 -8.65
C LYS A 756 -5.71 22.27 -10.07
N TYR A 757 -4.72 23.01 -10.51
CA TYR A 757 -4.02 22.81 -11.76
C TYR A 757 -2.54 22.59 -11.51
N THR A 758 -1.98 21.53 -12.10
CA THR A 758 -0.54 21.22 -12.06
C THR A 758 0.00 21.13 -13.47
N ARG A 759 1.26 21.51 -13.68
CA ARG A 759 1.91 21.41 -14.99
C ARG A 759 3.35 20.91 -14.84
N LEU A 760 3.67 19.80 -15.47
CA LEU A 760 5.04 19.32 -15.57
C LEU A 760 5.75 20.06 -16.71
N VAL A 761 6.87 20.70 -16.39
CA VAL A 761 7.83 21.28 -17.34
C VAL A 761 9.13 20.51 -17.21
N ASP A 762 9.60 19.96 -18.32
CA ASP A 762 10.69 19.00 -18.40
C ASP A 762 11.82 19.60 -19.26
N PHE A 763 13.08 19.58 -18.77
CA PHE A 763 14.25 20.24 -19.40
C PHE A 763 15.34 19.25 -19.79
#